data_8ac2b21a36f0559f9ddf833fb9c4fc92
#
_entry.id   8ac2b21a36f0559f9ddf833fb9c4fc92
#
_cell.length_a   1.000
_cell.length_b   1.000
_cell.length_c   1.000
_cell.angle_alpha   90.00
_cell.angle_beta   90.00
_cell.angle_gamma   90.00
#
_symmetry.space_group_name_H-M   'P 1'
#
loop_
_entity.id
_entity.type
_entity.pdbx_description
1 polymer ?
#
loop_
_entity_poly.entity_id
_entity_poly.type
_entity_poly.pdbx_seq_one_letter_code
_entity_poly.pdbx_strand_id
1 'polypeptide(L)'
;MQSVLNIYIRQAWQLSNDERCNMKELKSKQVKLCDGDLRRREIANREYLMKLTSENLLLNYKLEAGRYSGRELDSDAHRGWESPVCQLRGHFLGHWLSAAAIHYDMSGDMELKAKADAIIDELAECQKDNGGQWAGPIPEKYLYWIANGKEVWAPQYTLHKVFMGLIDMYLYAENHKALEIADKFADWFVEWSGKYSREKFDDILDVETGGMLEVWAELLHITGKDKYKMLLERYYRGRLFDPLLAGKDPLTNMHANTTIPEILGCARAYEVTGEEKWMEIVKAYWNCAVTERGCLATGGQTSGEIWMPKMKMKERLGDKNQEHCTVYNMIRLAEFLFRHTEDPTYMQYIEYNLYNGIMAQAYYQEYALTGSKHVNPSTGLLTYFLPMKAGLHKDWSGETDSFFCCHGTMVQANAALNRGIYYKNKEEIFVCQYFDSELQTKIGEDDITIIQKQDKMSGSMMNSSNTAGSQEVNEVTLLHENMPKYRKHDFVVRTSTVKTFTIRYRIPEWIMSEAIIYVNGSVHGKTSDSNKFYKIKREWKDGDTISIILPIGIRFIPLPDDDEIGAFRFGPEVLAGICDTERLLYVENKDIASEIMMENEREWGNWRYFFKTVNQNPVIQLRRIRDIGYEPYQIYFKVKYK
;
A
#
# COMPACT_ATOMS: atom_id res chain seq x y z
N MET A 1 -17.09 28.68 -29.02
CA MET A 1 -17.48 27.41 -29.70
C MET A 1 -16.42 26.33 -29.48
N GLN A 2 -15.11 26.61 -29.62
CA GLN A 2 -14.02 25.65 -29.40
C GLN A 2 -13.92 25.16 -27.95
N SER A 3 -14.16 26.01 -26.96
CA SER A 3 -14.17 25.64 -25.53
C SER A 3 -15.31 24.69 -25.14
N VAL A 4 -16.47 24.89 -25.71
CA VAL A 4 -17.66 24.02 -25.47
C VAL A 4 -17.49 22.67 -26.15
N LEU A 5 -16.95 22.63 -27.38
CA LEU A 5 -16.63 21.39 -28.08
C LEU A 5 -15.58 20.57 -27.34
N ASN A 6 -14.56 21.23 -26.79
CA ASN A 6 -13.55 20.57 -25.95
C ASN A 6 -14.12 20.01 -24.63
N ILE A 7 -15.14 20.64 -24.04
CA ILE A 7 -15.85 20.12 -22.85
C ILE A 7 -16.66 18.88 -23.25
N TYR A 8 -17.37 18.90 -24.38
CA TYR A 8 -18.14 17.73 -24.85
C TYR A 8 -17.24 16.57 -25.27
N ILE A 9 -16.13 16.84 -25.93
CA ILE A 9 -15.14 15.81 -26.29
C ILE A 9 -14.51 15.24 -25.02
N ARG A 10 -14.18 16.06 -24.01
CA ARG A 10 -13.70 15.62 -22.69
C ARG A 10 -14.74 14.74 -21.97
N GLN A 11 -16.00 15.17 -21.92
CA GLN A 11 -17.06 14.38 -21.27
C GLN A 11 -17.29 13.04 -21.98
N ALA A 12 -17.31 13.02 -23.32
CA ALA A 12 -17.46 11.80 -24.10
C ALA A 12 -16.23 10.88 -23.93
N TRP A 13 -15.03 11.44 -23.83
CA TRP A 13 -13.78 10.69 -23.64
C TRP A 13 -13.66 10.16 -22.21
N GLN A 14 -14.03 10.94 -21.20
CA GLN A 14 -14.13 10.49 -19.80
C GLN A 14 -15.18 9.39 -19.63
N LEU A 15 -16.36 9.53 -20.26
CA LEU A 15 -17.42 8.52 -20.23
C LEU A 15 -16.98 7.20 -20.91
N SER A 16 -16.24 7.26 -22.02
CA SER A 16 -15.73 6.06 -22.69
C SER A 16 -14.64 5.34 -21.89
N ASN A 17 -13.88 6.07 -21.07
CA ASN A 17 -12.83 5.51 -20.22
C ASN A 17 -13.40 4.92 -18.91
N ASP A 18 -14.42 5.57 -18.34
CA ASP A 18 -15.16 5.06 -17.17
C ASP A 18 -15.90 3.73 -17.44
N GLU A 19 -16.17 3.40 -18.73
CA GLU A 19 -16.85 2.16 -19.11
C GLU A 19 -15.90 0.97 -19.28
N ARG A 20 -14.58 1.18 -19.36
CA ARG A 20 -13.60 0.09 -19.59
C ARG A 20 -13.25 -0.68 -18.33
N CYS A 21 -13.39 -0.08 -17.16
CA CYS A 21 -13.20 -0.76 -15.90
C CYS A 21 -14.53 -1.29 -15.37
N ASN A 22 -14.64 -2.61 -15.18
CA ASN A 22 -15.86 -3.24 -14.66
C ASN A 22 -16.17 -2.79 -13.22
N MET A 23 -15.16 -2.41 -12.48
CA MET A 23 -15.30 -1.89 -11.12
C MET A 23 -14.78 -0.47 -11.01
N LYS A 24 -15.60 0.40 -10.41
CA LYS A 24 -15.18 1.76 -10.07
C LYS A 24 -14.45 1.74 -8.74
N GLU A 25 -13.29 2.37 -8.70
CA GLU A 25 -12.68 2.76 -7.44
C GLU A 25 -13.64 3.73 -6.74
N LEU A 26 -13.89 3.47 -5.46
CA LEU A 26 -14.68 4.36 -4.64
C LEU A 26 -13.86 5.60 -4.34
N LYS A 27 -14.45 6.78 -4.51
CA LYS A 27 -13.80 8.03 -4.10
C LYS A 27 -13.47 7.96 -2.61
N SER A 28 -12.33 8.48 -2.22
CA SER A 28 -11.85 8.40 -0.83
C SER A 28 -12.90 8.89 0.19
N LYS A 29 -13.64 9.95 -0.12
CA LYS A 29 -14.76 10.46 0.71
C LYS A 29 -15.89 9.46 0.96
N GLN A 30 -16.02 8.43 0.14
CA GLN A 30 -17.09 7.44 0.28
C GLN A 30 -16.79 6.39 1.35
N VAL A 31 -15.53 6.22 1.72
CA VAL A 31 -15.10 5.23 2.72
C VAL A 31 -14.44 5.94 3.89
N LYS A 32 -15.12 5.95 5.02
CA LYS A 32 -14.64 6.55 6.27
C LYS A 32 -14.12 5.46 7.20
N LEU A 33 -12.88 5.63 7.69
CA LEU A 33 -12.36 4.77 8.76
C LEU A 33 -13.02 5.10 10.09
N CYS A 34 -13.49 4.07 10.79
CA CYS A 34 -14.00 4.18 12.15
C CYS A 34 -12.88 3.97 13.18
N ASP A 35 -13.22 4.13 14.48
CA ASP A 35 -12.25 3.96 15.57
C ASP A 35 -11.61 2.57 15.52
N GLY A 36 -10.32 2.54 15.28
CA GLY A 36 -9.55 1.33 15.10
C GLY A 36 -8.09 1.63 14.76
N ASP A 37 -7.36 0.59 14.44
CA ASP A 37 -5.92 0.68 14.17
C ASP A 37 -5.61 1.55 12.94
N LEU A 38 -6.37 1.37 11.84
CA LEU A 38 -6.17 2.16 10.63
C LEU A 38 -6.45 3.65 10.86
N ARG A 39 -7.52 3.97 11.61
CA ARG A 39 -7.87 5.36 11.90
C ARG A 39 -6.79 6.05 12.76
N ARG A 40 -6.25 5.34 13.77
CA ARG A 40 -5.15 5.87 14.59
C ARG A 40 -3.91 6.15 13.74
N ARG A 41 -3.56 5.25 12.82
CA ARG A 41 -2.44 5.42 11.88
C ARG A 41 -2.64 6.61 10.95
N GLU A 42 -3.84 6.77 10.42
CA GLU A 42 -4.21 7.90 9.57
C GLU A 42 -4.03 9.24 10.32
N ILE A 43 -4.55 9.34 11.56
CA ILE A 43 -4.41 10.54 12.39
C ILE A 43 -2.93 10.84 12.69
N ALA A 44 -2.17 9.84 13.10
CA ALA A 44 -0.75 10.01 13.42
C ALA A 44 0.08 10.38 12.18
N ASN A 45 -0.27 9.86 11.00
CA ASN A 45 0.34 10.27 9.73
C ASN A 45 0.04 11.74 9.40
N ARG A 46 -1.19 12.17 9.59
CA ARG A 46 -1.59 13.58 9.44
C ARG A 46 -0.79 14.50 10.37
N GLU A 47 -0.63 14.12 11.63
CA GLU A 47 0.16 14.87 12.61
C GLU A 47 1.63 14.97 12.19
N TYR A 48 2.20 13.88 11.69
CA TYR A 48 3.56 13.88 11.15
C TYR A 48 3.68 14.82 9.93
N LEU A 49 2.75 14.80 8.98
CA LEU A 49 2.74 15.70 7.82
C LEU A 49 2.65 17.18 8.26
N MET A 50 1.86 17.49 9.29
CA MET A 50 1.71 18.85 9.81
C MET A 50 2.95 19.32 10.57
N LYS A 51 3.68 18.44 11.23
CA LYS A 51 4.91 18.73 11.97
C LYS A 51 6.04 19.22 11.06
N LEU A 52 6.16 18.69 9.84
CA LEU A 52 7.19 19.09 8.88
C LEU A 52 6.94 20.52 8.37
N THR A 53 7.90 21.42 8.52
CA THR A 53 7.72 22.83 8.14
C THR A 53 7.75 23.01 6.63
N SER A 54 6.96 23.96 6.12
CA SER A 54 6.93 24.30 4.69
C SER A 54 8.29 24.82 4.21
N GLU A 55 9.03 25.52 5.07
CA GLU A 55 10.35 26.06 4.76
C GLU A 55 11.36 24.95 4.47
N ASN A 56 11.39 23.91 5.32
CA ASN A 56 12.29 22.77 5.13
C ASN A 56 11.86 21.91 3.92
N LEU A 57 10.56 21.73 3.69
CA LEU A 57 10.04 21.02 2.52
C LEU A 57 10.40 21.72 1.20
N LEU A 58 10.40 23.03 1.17
CA LEU A 58 10.71 23.87 0.00
C LEU A 58 12.19 24.18 -0.18
N LEU A 59 13.04 23.88 0.80
CA LEU A 59 14.44 24.32 0.83
C LEU A 59 15.17 24.04 -0.50
N ASN A 60 15.11 22.81 -0.99
CA ASN A 60 15.83 22.41 -2.21
C ASN A 60 15.31 23.08 -3.48
N TYR A 61 14.01 23.38 -3.54
CA TYR A 61 13.40 24.12 -4.65
C TYR A 61 13.79 25.58 -4.64
N LYS A 62 13.81 26.21 -3.46
CA LYS A 62 14.28 27.61 -3.30
C LYS A 62 15.75 27.74 -3.60
N LEU A 63 16.59 26.77 -3.22
CA LEU A 63 18.01 26.74 -3.59
C LEU A 63 18.21 26.65 -5.10
N GLU A 64 17.50 25.76 -5.80
CA GLU A 64 17.61 25.61 -7.25
C GLU A 64 17.11 26.87 -7.99
N ALA A 65 16.08 27.54 -7.48
CA ALA A 65 15.55 28.80 -8.02
C ALA A 65 16.36 30.06 -7.62
N GLY A 66 17.49 29.93 -6.89
CA GLY A 66 18.29 31.03 -6.43
C GLY A 66 17.61 31.92 -5.39
N ARG A 67 16.54 31.46 -4.74
CA ARG A 67 15.74 32.23 -3.75
C ARG A 67 16.26 32.15 -2.31
N TYR A 68 17.21 31.28 -2.05
CA TYR A 68 17.74 31.10 -0.71
C TYR A 68 18.83 32.11 -0.39
N SER A 69 18.69 32.85 0.71
CA SER A 69 19.51 34.00 1.06
C SER A 69 20.83 33.68 1.78
N GLY A 70 21.31 32.44 1.74
CA GLY A 70 22.62 32.05 2.29
C GLY A 70 22.72 32.08 3.82
N ARG A 71 21.60 32.01 4.54
CA ARG A 71 21.62 31.74 5.99
C ARG A 71 22.28 30.38 6.24
N GLU A 72 22.99 30.23 7.34
CA GLU A 72 23.35 28.90 7.83
C GLU A 72 22.10 28.03 7.87
N LEU A 73 22.20 26.80 7.35
CA LEU A 73 21.10 25.84 7.42
C LEU A 73 20.72 25.70 8.88
N ASP A 74 19.47 25.97 9.20
CA ASP A 74 18.96 25.86 10.56
C ASP A 74 19.20 24.44 11.10
N SER A 75 19.37 24.33 12.41
CA SER A 75 19.67 23.04 13.06
C SER A 75 18.59 21.99 12.83
N ASP A 76 17.38 22.41 12.45
CA ASP A 76 16.21 21.57 12.17
C ASP A 76 15.98 21.31 10.68
N ALA A 77 16.90 21.76 9.78
CA ALA A 77 16.82 21.48 8.36
C ALA A 77 16.78 19.98 8.09
N HIS A 78 15.99 19.58 7.09
CA HIS A 78 15.89 18.18 6.67
C HIS A 78 17.26 17.67 6.23
N ARG A 79 17.61 16.45 6.67
CA ARG A 79 18.88 15.79 6.41
C ARG A 79 18.68 14.52 5.56
N GLY A 80 19.67 13.66 5.53
CA GLY A 80 19.62 12.41 4.75
C GLY A 80 19.44 12.69 3.27
N TRP A 81 18.47 12.07 2.65
CA TRP A 81 18.24 12.23 1.20
C TRP A 81 17.66 13.61 0.82
N GLU A 82 17.13 14.35 1.78
CA GLU A 82 16.70 15.74 1.58
C GLU A 82 17.83 16.77 1.80
N SER A 83 19.02 16.34 2.23
CA SER A 83 20.16 17.23 2.33
C SER A 83 20.48 17.91 0.99
N PRO A 84 20.80 19.23 0.97
CA PRO A 84 21.14 19.96 -0.27
C PRO A 84 22.28 19.37 -1.10
N VAL A 85 23.11 18.52 -0.51
CA VAL A 85 24.21 17.83 -1.22
C VAL A 85 23.79 16.46 -1.82
N CYS A 86 22.61 15.96 -1.48
CA CYS A 86 22.11 14.70 -2.02
C CYS A 86 21.60 14.88 -3.46
N GLN A 87 21.86 13.92 -4.32
CA GLN A 87 21.38 13.96 -5.72
C GLN A 87 19.86 13.69 -5.83
N LEU A 88 19.24 13.10 -4.81
CA LEU A 88 17.79 12.83 -4.74
C LEU A 88 17.00 13.91 -3.99
N ARG A 89 17.67 14.96 -3.51
CA ARG A 89 17.04 16.03 -2.70
C ARG A 89 15.76 16.55 -3.32
N GLY A 90 14.78 16.88 -2.49
CA GLY A 90 13.49 17.43 -2.90
C GLY A 90 12.45 16.39 -3.34
N HIS A 91 12.81 15.09 -3.42
CA HIS A 91 11.86 14.05 -3.79
C HIS A 91 10.72 13.89 -2.77
N PHE A 92 11.03 14.10 -1.48
CA PHE A 92 10.06 13.88 -0.41
C PHE A 92 8.89 14.87 -0.45
N LEU A 93 9.11 16.09 -0.90
CA LEU A 93 8.02 17.05 -1.06
C LEU A 93 6.93 16.53 -2.00
N GLY A 94 7.29 15.86 -3.09
CA GLY A 94 6.31 15.26 -4.00
C GLY A 94 5.45 14.19 -3.30
N HIS A 95 6.05 13.34 -2.51
CA HIS A 95 5.33 12.38 -1.67
C HIS A 95 4.45 13.05 -0.61
N TRP A 96 4.97 14.11 0.02
CA TRP A 96 4.24 14.88 1.02
C TRP A 96 2.99 15.53 0.43
N LEU A 97 3.10 16.15 -0.74
CA LEU A 97 1.96 16.75 -1.47
C LEU A 97 0.92 15.69 -1.84
N SER A 98 1.36 14.56 -2.36
CA SER A 98 0.49 13.43 -2.67
C SER A 98 -0.26 12.94 -1.42
N ALA A 99 0.45 12.71 -0.31
CA ALA A 99 -0.16 12.26 0.95
C ALA A 99 -1.14 13.31 1.51
N ALA A 100 -0.80 14.60 1.45
CA ALA A 100 -1.66 15.68 1.90
C ALA A 100 -2.94 15.79 1.07
N ALA A 101 -2.83 15.66 -0.25
CA ALA A 101 -3.97 15.70 -1.17
C ALA A 101 -4.92 14.51 -0.95
N ILE A 102 -4.37 13.29 -0.83
CA ILE A 102 -5.15 12.08 -0.54
C ILE A 102 -5.85 12.19 0.81
N HIS A 103 -5.14 12.64 1.85
CA HIS A 103 -5.71 12.84 3.19
C HIS A 103 -6.83 13.87 3.16
N TYR A 104 -6.66 14.99 2.46
CA TYR A 104 -7.70 15.99 2.28
C TYR A 104 -8.94 15.40 1.57
N ASP A 105 -8.75 14.66 0.49
CA ASP A 105 -9.88 14.02 -0.21
C ASP A 105 -10.64 13.05 0.70
N MET A 106 -9.94 12.37 1.62
CA MET A 106 -10.53 11.43 2.54
C MET A 106 -11.25 12.09 3.71
N SER A 107 -10.65 13.14 4.31
CA SER A 107 -11.07 13.71 5.59
C SER A 107 -11.75 15.07 5.48
N GLY A 108 -11.51 15.81 4.39
CA GLY A 108 -11.88 17.21 4.25
C GLY A 108 -11.01 18.16 5.09
N ASP A 109 -9.79 17.76 5.48
CA ASP A 109 -8.87 18.55 6.31
C ASP A 109 -8.40 19.83 5.60
N MET A 110 -9.09 20.93 5.90
CA MET A 110 -8.81 22.23 5.30
C MET A 110 -7.49 22.83 5.78
N GLU A 111 -7.00 22.49 6.96
CA GLU A 111 -5.73 23.01 7.50
C GLU A 111 -4.54 22.43 6.73
N LEU A 112 -4.54 21.09 6.54
CA LEU A 112 -3.50 20.41 5.75
C LEU A 112 -3.55 20.85 4.28
N LYS A 113 -4.78 21.01 3.72
CA LYS A 113 -4.95 21.55 2.36
C LYS A 113 -4.39 22.95 2.21
N ALA A 114 -4.70 23.86 3.13
CA ALA A 114 -4.19 25.22 3.08
C ALA A 114 -2.65 25.30 3.11
N LYS A 115 -2.03 24.44 3.93
CA LYS A 115 -0.56 24.30 3.95
C LYS A 115 -0.02 23.80 2.60
N ALA A 116 -0.66 22.79 2.01
CA ALA A 116 -0.27 22.26 0.70
C ALA A 116 -0.45 23.30 -0.42
N ASP A 117 -1.57 24.02 -0.42
CA ASP A 117 -1.83 25.09 -1.40
C ASP A 117 -0.78 26.20 -1.34
N ALA A 118 -0.37 26.63 -0.14
CA ALA A 118 0.70 27.60 0.04
C ALA A 118 2.05 27.11 -0.49
N ILE A 119 2.35 25.80 -0.33
CA ILE A 119 3.56 25.19 -0.92
C ILE A 119 3.49 25.20 -2.45
N ILE A 120 2.33 24.91 -3.05
CA ILE A 120 2.13 25.01 -4.51
C ILE A 120 2.36 26.44 -5.02
N ASP A 121 1.91 27.45 -4.27
CA ASP A 121 2.14 28.85 -4.62
C ASP A 121 3.65 29.18 -4.68
N GLU A 122 4.42 28.75 -3.70
CA GLU A 122 5.88 28.91 -3.67
C GLU A 122 6.58 28.11 -4.81
N LEU A 123 6.11 26.90 -5.13
CA LEU A 123 6.64 26.13 -6.26
C LEU A 123 6.42 26.82 -7.60
N ALA A 124 5.26 27.50 -7.78
CA ALA A 124 4.98 28.27 -8.99
C ALA A 124 5.98 29.44 -9.15
N GLU A 125 6.31 30.11 -8.05
CA GLU A 125 7.29 31.19 -8.06
C GLU A 125 8.71 30.64 -8.31
N CYS A 126 9.09 29.49 -7.73
CA CYS A 126 10.36 28.82 -8.05
C CYS A 126 10.45 28.44 -9.54
N GLN A 127 9.37 27.88 -10.11
CA GLN A 127 9.34 27.56 -11.55
C GLN A 127 9.52 28.80 -12.43
N LYS A 128 8.89 29.92 -12.06
CA LYS A 128 9.03 31.19 -12.78
C LYS A 128 10.47 31.68 -12.76
N ASP A 129 11.16 31.64 -11.62
CA ASP A 129 12.55 32.05 -11.48
C ASP A 129 13.51 31.10 -12.22
N ASN A 130 13.14 29.84 -12.37
CA ASN A 130 13.86 28.85 -13.19
C ASN A 130 13.55 28.95 -14.71
N GLY A 131 13.03 30.08 -15.18
CA GLY A 131 12.76 30.33 -16.60
C GLY A 131 11.40 29.85 -17.08
N GLY A 132 10.50 29.45 -16.17
CA GLY A 132 9.08 29.20 -16.44
C GLY A 132 8.69 27.77 -16.80
N GLN A 133 9.65 26.89 -17.10
CA GLN A 133 9.37 25.47 -17.40
C GLN A 133 9.86 24.54 -16.28
N TRP A 134 11.12 24.70 -15.83
CA TRP A 134 11.73 23.80 -14.86
C TRP A 134 11.17 23.99 -13.45
N ALA A 135 10.58 22.91 -12.89
CA ALA A 135 10.03 22.88 -11.53
C ALA A 135 10.75 21.88 -10.62
N GLY A 136 11.91 21.37 -11.03
CA GLY A 136 12.66 20.37 -10.28
C GLY A 136 13.50 20.97 -9.16
N PRO A 137 13.77 20.23 -8.06
CA PRO A 137 14.63 20.65 -6.95
C PRO A 137 16.11 20.29 -7.19
N ILE A 138 16.43 19.76 -8.34
CA ILE A 138 17.76 19.35 -8.78
C ILE A 138 18.12 20.05 -10.09
N PRO A 139 19.41 20.22 -10.42
CA PRO A 139 19.81 20.91 -11.64
C PRO A 139 19.40 20.18 -12.93
N GLU A 140 18.89 20.91 -13.92
CA GLU A 140 18.58 20.38 -15.26
C GLU A 140 19.73 19.60 -15.87
N LYS A 141 20.97 20.03 -15.62
CA LYS A 141 22.17 19.38 -16.14
C LYS A 141 22.28 17.90 -15.77
N TYR A 142 21.61 17.43 -14.72
CA TYR A 142 21.60 16.02 -14.35
C TYR A 142 20.98 15.14 -15.45
N LEU A 143 19.92 15.64 -16.11
CA LEU A 143 19.27 14.96 -17.21
C LEU A 143 20.16 14.90 -18.47
N TYR A 144 20.89 15.99 -18.74
CA TYR A 144 21.89 16.00 -19.81
C TYR A 144 23.10 15.10 -19.48
N TRP A 145 23.47 14.98 -18.21
CA TRP A 145 24.55 14.12 -17.78
C TRP A 145 24.22 12.63 -17.99
N ILE A 146 23.06 12.16 -17.54
CA ILE A 146 22.66 10.76 -17.79
C ILE A 146 22.56 10.47 -19.29
N ALA A 147 22.05 11.41 -20.10
CA ALA A 147 22.00 11.28 -21.54
C ALA A 147 23.39 11.16 -22.19
N ASN A 148 24.42 11.64 -21.54
CA ASN A 148 25.81 11.54 -22.00
C ASN A 148 26.61 10.42 -21.26
N GLY A 149 25.92 9.51 -20.57
CA GLY A 149 26.54 8.38 -19.88
C GLY A 149 27.29 8.74 -18.59
N LYS A 150 27.07 9.96 -18.05
CA LYS A 150 27.61 10.33 -16.74
C LYS A 150 26.67 9.84 -15.65
N GLU A 151 27.22 9.15 -14.67
CA GLU A 151 26.44 8.67 -13.53
C GLU A 151 25.86 9.81 -12.69
N VAL A 152 24.57 9.75 -12.48
CA VAL A 152 23.79 10.58 -11.54
C VAL A 152 22.75 9.69 -10.90
N TRP A 153 22.63 9.76 -9.60
CA TRP A 153 21.68 8.92 -8.87
C TRP A 153 20.24 9.33 -9.16
N ALA A 154 19.54 8.54 -9.95
CA ALA A 154 18.09 8.52 -10.20
C ALA A 154 17.42 9.91 -10.36
N PRO A 155 17.89 10.82 -11.26
CA PRO A 155 17.30 12.15 -11.36
C PRO A 155 15.83 12.12 -11.82
N GLN A 156 15.46 11.19 -12.73
CA GLN A 156 14.07 11.08 -13.19
C GLN A 156 13.14 10.57 -12.07
N TYR A 157 13.63 9.73 -11.16
CA TYR A 157 12.89 9.36 -9.96
C TYR A 157 12.49 10.60 -9.13
N THR A 158 13.45 11.50 -8.86
CA THR A 158 13.18 12.75 -8.12
C THR A 158 12.11 13.59 -8.81
N LEU A 159 12.24 13.77 -10.13
CA LEU A 159 11.28 14.58 -10.90
C LEU A 159 9.91 13.91 -11.02
N HIS A 160 9.87 12.58 -11.07
CA HIS A 160 8.62 11.85 -10.98
C HIS A 160 7.85 12.21 -9.71
N LYS A 161 8.54 12.29 -8.55
CA LYS A 161 7.85 12.63 -7.29
C LYS A 161 7.25 14.03 -7.32
N VAL A 162 7.95 14.97 -7.94
CA VAL A 162 7.41 16.34 -8.16
C VAL A 162 6.11 16.28 -8.98
N PHE A 163 6.13 15.61 -10.13
CA PHE A 163 4.94 15.47 -10.98
C PHE A 163 3.80 14.77 -10.24
N MET A 164 4.09 13.66 -9.57
CA MET A 164 3.09 12.89 -8.81
C MET A 164 2.41 13.79 -7.76
N GLY A 165 3.17 14.54 -6.97
CA GLY A 165 2.61 15.45 -5.98
C GLY A 165 1.76 16.55 -6.58
N LEU A 166 2.19 17.14 -7.70
CA LEU A 166 1.43 18.17 -8.43
C LEU A 166 0.12 17.61 -9.01
N ILE A 167 0.17 16.43 -9.61
CA ILE A 167 -1.00 15.77 -10.20
C ILE A 167 -2.01 15.41 -9.09
N ASP A 168 -1.55 14.85 -7.98
CA ASP A 168 -2.42 14.47 -6.87
C ASP A 168 -3.07 15.71 -6.21
N MET A 169 -2.34 16.83 -6.10
CA MET A 169 -2.91 18.10 -5.66
C MET A 169 -4.02 18.60 -6.59
N TYR A 170 -3.91 18.37 -7.90
CA TYR A 170 -4.98 18.69 -8.83
C TYR A 170 -6.17 17.75 -8.68
N LEU A 171 -5.92 16.43 -8.64
CA LEU A 171 -6.97 15.40 -8.67
C LEU A 171 -7.77 15.34 -7.37
N TYR A 172 -7.08 15.40 -6.23
CA TYR A 172 -7.68 15.15 -4.92
C TYR A 172 -7.95 16.43 -4.12
N ALA A 173 -7.14 17.50 -4.33
CA ALA A 173 -7.28 18.76 -3.63
C ALA A 173 -7.80 19.91 -4.51
N GLU A 174 -8.17 19.63 -5.77
CA GLU A 174 -8.73 20.59 -6.72
C GLU A 174 -7.83 21.82 -6.97
N ASN A 175 -6.50 21.66 -6.82
CA ASN A 175 -5.54 22.75 -7.03
C ASN A 175 -5.14 22.88 -8.50
N HIS A 176 -5.79 23.79 -9.24
CA HIS A 176 -5.55 24.01 -10.66
C HIS A 176 -4.14 24.54 -10.96
N LYS A 177 -3.54 25.31 -10.04
CA LYS A 177 -2.18 25.85 -10.20
C LYS A 177 -1.14 24.72 -10.25
N ALA A 178 -1.36 23.64 -9.49
CA ALA A 178 -0.50 22.46 -9.54
C ALA A 178 -0.47 21.82 -10.94
N LEU A 179 -1.62 21.74 -11.62
CA LEU A 179 -1.69 21.26 -13.00
C LEU A 179 -0.96 22.21 -13.98
N GLU A 180 -1.07 23.53 -13.78
CA GLU A 180 -0.35 24.50 -14.62
C GLU A 180 1.17 24.36 -14.49
N ILE A 181 1.68 24.13 -13.26
CA ILE A 181 3.09 23.88 -13.02
C ILE A 181 3.51 22.58 -13.73
N ALA A 182 2.75 21.50 -13.57
CA ALA A 182 3.04 20.21 -14.19
C ALA A 182 3.03 20.30 -15.73
N ASP A 183 2.07 21.00 -16.31
CA ASP A 183 1.94 21.16 -17.77
C ASP A 183 3.13 21.91 -18.39
N LYS A 184 3.59 23.01 -17.76
CA LYS A 184 4.79 23.76 -18.17
C LYS A 184 6.06 22.94 -17.95
N PHE A 185 6.13 22.18 -16.86
CA PHE A 185 7.27 21.32 -16.60
C PHE A 185 7.37 20.17 -17.62
N ALA A 186 6.24 19.66 -18.09
CA ALA A 186 6.21 18.66 -19.16
C ALA A 186 6.71 19.21 -20.50
N ASP A 187 6.53 20.51 -20.80
CA ASP A 187 7.09 21.12 -22.01
C ASP A 187 8.62 21.00 -22.05
N TRP A 188 9.27 21.16 -20.90
CA TRP A 188 10.70 20.92 -20.79
C TRP A 188 11.08 19.48 -21.17
N PHE A 189 10.30 18.47 -20.73
CA PHE A 189 10.56 17.07 -21.07
C PHE A 189 10.31 16.76 -22.54
N VAL A 190 9.33 17.42 -23.18
CA VAL A 190 9.12 17.33 -24.64
C VAL A 190 10.37 17.82 -25.38
N GLU A 191 10.88 19.00 -25.03
CA GLU A 191 12.05 19.58 -25.66
C GLU A 191 13.33 18.77 -25.40
N TRP A 192 13.52 18.33 -24.15
CA TRP A 192 14.69 17.53 -23.77
C TRP A 192 14.69 16.17 -24.44
N SER A 193 13.61 15.40 -24.36
CA SER A 193 13.55 14.05 -24.91
C SER A 193 13.62 14.05 -26.43
N GLY A 194 13.09 15.08 -27.08
CA GLY A 194 13.13 15.27 -28.54
C GLY A 194 14.52 15.41 -29.14
N LYS A 195 15.53 15.73 -28.32
CA LYS A 195 16.92 15.87 -28.76
C LYS A 195 17.62 14.53 -29.05
N TYR A 196 17.03 13.40 -28.60
CA TYR A 196 17.70 12.11 -28.66
C TYR A 196 17.00 11.15 -29.63
N SER A 197 17.77 10.29 -30.31
CA SER A 197 17.24 9.15 -31.06
C SER A 197 16.53 8.16 -30.14
N ARG A 198 15.75 7.23 -30.70
CA ARG A 198 15.12 6.16 -29.94
C ARG A 198 16.14 5.32 -29.20
N GLU A 199 17.19 4.88 -29.87
CA GLU A 199 18.26 4.08 -29.31
C GLU A 199 18.94 4.77 -28.12
N LYS A 200 19.25 6.06 -28.29
CA LYS A 200 19.87 6.84 -27.21
C LYS A 200 18.91 7.05 -26.04
N PHE A 201 17.63 7.19 -26.32
CA PHE A 201 16.63 7.33 -25.28
C PHE A 201 16.40 6.01 -24.52
N ASP A 202 16.57 4.86 -25.17
CA ASP A 202 16.55 3.56 -24.49
C ASP A 202 17.69 3.44 -23.45
N ASP A 203 18.89 3.98 -23.74
CA ASP A 203 19.97 4.06 -22.75
C ASP A 203 19.59 4.97 -21.57
N ILE A 204 18.86 6.06 -21.83
CA ILE A 204 18.35 6.96 -20.78
C ILE A 204 17.29 6.26 -19.92
N LEU A 205 16.43 5.43 -20.53
CA LEU A 205 15.41 4.66 -19.81
C LEU A 205 15.98 3.55 -18.92
N ASP A 206 17.21 3.12 -19.16
CA ASP A 206 17.89 2.16 -18.28
C ASP A 206 18.38 2.80 -16.97
N VAL A 207 18.47 4.12 -16.91
CA VAL A 207 18.61 4.86 -15.66
C VAL A 207 17.22 4.97 -15.01
N GLU A 208 17.13 4.77 -13.70
CA GLU A 208 15.86 4.75 -12.98
C GLU A 208 14.93 5.92 -13.34
N THR A 209 13.80 5.61 -13.97
CA THR A 209 12.82 6.60 -14.45
C THR A 209 11.72 6.89 -13.42
N GLY A 210 11.63 6.11 -12.34
CA GLY A 210 10.48 6.16 -11.47
C GLY A 210 9.17 5.88 -12.22
N GLY A 211 8.09 6.55 -11.86
CA GLY A 211 6.78 6.44 -12.51
C GLY A 211 6.52 7.48 -13.61
N MET A 212 7.55 7.92 -14.35
CA MET A 212 7.35 8.93 -15.40
C MET A 212 6.33 8.46 -16.47
N LEU A 213 6.27 7.18 -16.78
CA LEU A 213 5.28 6.63 -17.71
C LEU A 213 3.85 6.82 -17.18
N GLU A 214 3.62 6.62 -15.87
CA GLU A 214 2.34 6.88 -15.20
C GLU A 214 1.97 8.37 -15.26
N VAL A 215 2.94 9.25 -15.05
CA VAL A 215 2.76 10.71 -15.16
C VAL A 215 2.23 11.10 -16.54
N TRP A 216 2.84 10.58 -17.61
CA TRP A 216 2.42 10.91 -18.97
C TRP A 216 1.03 10.38 -19.29
N ALA A 217 0.71 9.18 -18.85
CA ALA A 217 -0.62 8.61 -18.98
C ALA A 217 -1.67 9.44 -18.24
N GLU A 218 -1.37 9.86 -17.00
CA GLU A 218 -2.30 10.67 -16.20
C GLU A 218 -2.52 12.05 -16.77
N LEU A 219 -1.46 12.74 -17.20
CA LEU A 219 -1.58 14.05 -17.84
C LEU A 219 -2.30 13.97 -19.21
N LEU A 220 -2.13 12.87 -19.94
CA LEU A 220 -2.93 12.59 -21.13
C LEU A 220 -4.42 12.47 -20.79
N HIS A 221 -4.74 11.72 -19.74
CA HIS A 221 -6.13 11.58 -19.26
C HIS A 221 -6.75 12.93 -18.87
N ILE A 222 -6.03 13.73 -18.08
CA ILE A 222 -6.52 15.00 -17.55
C ILE A 222 -6.71 16.04 -18.66
N THR A 223 -5.76 16.13 -19.59
CA THR A 223 -5.66 17.27 -20.51
C THR A 223 -6.06 16.94 -21.96
N GLY A 224 -5.92 15.69 -22.40
CA GLY A 224 -6.09 15.26 -23.78
C GLY A 224 -5.06 15.82 -24.77
N LYS A 225 -3.92 16.39 -24.30
CA LYS A 225 -2.93 17.02 -25.18
C LYS A 225 -2.02 15.98 -25.84
N ASP A 226 -1.78 16.11 -27.15
CA ASP A 226 -0.96 15.19 -27.94
C ASP A 226 0.49 15.06 -27.44
N LYS A 227 1.05 16.10 -26.82
CA LYS A 227 2.40 16.04 -26.25
C LYS A 227 2.58 14.91 -25.22
N TYR A 228 1.54 14.59 -24.47
CA TYR A 228 1.57 13.49 -23.51
C TYR A 228 1.48 12.12 -24.15
N LYS A 229 0.75 12.00 -25.26
CA LYS A 229 0.75 10.78 -26.06
C LYS A 229 2.14 10.49 -26.62
N MET A 230 2.79 11.53 -27.14
CA MET A 230 4.18 11.41 -27.62
C MET A 230 5.14 11.00 -26.49
N LEU A 231 5.02 11.61 -25.29
CA LEU A 231 5.84 11.23 -24.14
C LEU A 231 5.56 9.80 -23.66
N LEU A 232 4.29 9.36 -23.67
CA LEU A 232 3.91 8.00 -23.34
C LEU A 232 4.62 6.98 -24.25
N GLU A 233 4.61 7.21 -25.57
CA GLU A 233 5.30 6.37 -26.55
C GLU A 233 6.83 6.43 -26.34
N ARG A 234 7.35 7.62 -26.02
CA ARG A 234 8.77 7.84 -25.78
C ARG A 234 9.30 7.06 -24.59
N TYR A 235 8.50 6.93 -23.53
CA TYR A 235 8.84 6.22 -22.31
C TYR A 235 8.49 4.71 -22.34
N TYR A 236 8.13 4.17 -23.52
CA TYR A 236 8.02 2.72 -23.68
C TYR A 236 9.40 2.07 -23.53
N ARG A 237 9.64 1.34 -22.45
CA ARG A 237 10.92 0.67 -22.17
C ARG A 237 10.94 -0.72 -22.79
N GLY A 238 11.25 -0.81 -24.11
CA GLY A 238 11.27 -2.07 -24.84
C GLY A 238 12.21 -3.11 -24.22
N ARG A 239 13.35 -2.69 -23.66
CA ARG A 239 14.31 -3.60 -23.00
C ARG A 239 13.76 -4.33 -21.77
N LEU A 240 12.70 -3.80 -21.14
CA LEU A 240 11.98 -4.46 -20.06
C LEU A 240 10.70 -5.15 -20.57
N PHE A 241 9.90 -4.44 -21.37
CA PHE A 241 8.55 -4.89 -21.71
C PHE A 241 8.55 -6.01 -22.75
N ASP A 242 9.40 -5.94 -23.78
CA ASP A 242 9.43 -6.95 -24.84
C ASP A 242 9.87 -8.35 -24.33
N PRO A 243 10.90 -8.47 -23.44
CA PRO A 243 11.21 -9.76 -22.82
C PRO A 243 10.07 -10.33 -21.98
N LEU A 244 9.33 -9.49 -21.24
CA LEU A 244 8.16 -9.93 -20.47
C LEU A 244 7.07 -10.50 -21.39
N LEU A 245 6.75 -9.79 -22.46
CA LEU A 245 5.77 -10.25 -23.47
C LEU A 245 6.21 -11.53 -24.18
N ALA A 246 7.53 -11.75 -24.31
CA ALA A 246 8.10 -12.99 -24.82
C ALA A 246 8.18 -14.13 -23.77
N GLY A 247 7.59 -13.96 -22.58
CA GLY A 247 7.60 -14.96 -21.51
C GLY A 247 8.96 -15.19 -20.85
N LYS A 248 9.91 -14.26 -21.02
CA LYS A 248 11.23 -14.32 -20.39
C LYS A 248 11.18 -13.70 -18.99
N ASP A 249 12.19 -13.98 -18.17
CA ASP A 249 12.39 -13.32 -16.88
C ASP A 249 13.49 -12.25 -16.97
N PRO A 250 13.16 -10.99 -17.27
CA PRO A 250 14.11 -9.90 -17.16
C PRO A 250 14.29 -9.42 -15.72
N LEU A 251 13.45 -9.82 -14.77
CA LEU A 251 13.37 -9.21 -13.44
C LEU A 251 14.44 -9.73 -12.48
N THR A 252 14.82 -11.00 -12.57
CA THR A 252 15.81 -11.59 -11.65
C THR A 252 17.09 -10.74 -11.56
N ASN A 253 17.42 -10.30 -10.34
CA ASN A 253 18.50 -9.38 -10.00
C ASN A 253 18.36 -7.93 -10.53
N MET A 254 17.22 -7.55 -11.12
CA MET A 254 16.93 -6.13 -11.37
C MET A 254 16.46 -5.44 -10.08
N HIS A 255 16.73 -4.15 -9.97
CA HIS A 255 16.19 -3.29 -8.92
C HIS A 255 14.66 -3.25 -9.03
N ALA A 256 13.98 -3.74 -7.99
CA ALA A 256 12.55 -4.01 -8.06
C ALA A 256 11.74 -2.72 -8.18
N ASN A 257 12.04 -1.74 -7.33
CA ASN A 257 11.29 -0.49 -7.30
C ASN A 257 11.54 0.41 -8.52
N THR A 258 12.54 0.12 -9.37
CA THR A 258 12.66 0.73 -10.70
C THR A 258 11.61 0.18 -11.65
N THR A 259 11.37 -1.14 -11.62
CA THR A 259 10.49 -1.79 -12.60
C THR A 259 9.00 -1.65 -12.26
N ILE A 260 8.62 -1.67 -10.97
CA ILE A 260 7.20 -1.63 -10.56
C ILE A 260 6.50 -0.34 -11.00
N PRO A 261 7.07 0.87 -10.79
CA PRO A 261 6.42 2.12 -11.23
C PRO A 261 6.26 2.22 -12.74
N GLU A 262 7.15 1.61 -13.54
CA GLU A 262 6.99 1.55 -14.99
C GLU A 262 5.78 0.70 -15.38
N ILE A 263 5.51 -0.38 -14.66
CA ILE A 263 4.32 -1.21 -14.88
C ILE A 263 3.04 -0.54 -14.39
N LEU A 264 3.10 0.24 -13.32
CA LEU A 264 1.99 1.12 -12.94
C LEU A 264 1.69 2.13 -14.05
N GLY A 265 2.73 2.62 -14.72
CA GLY A 265 2.58 3.42 -15.94
C GLY A 265 1.89 2.67 -17.08
N CYS A 266 2.23 1.39 -17.32
CA CYS A 266 1.51 0.54 -18.28
C CYS A 266 0.05 0.34 -17.87
N ALA A 267 -0.21 0.10 -16.59
CA ALA A 267 -1.56 -0.04 -16.07
C ALA A 267 -2.41 1.21 -16.34
N ARG A 268 -1.85 2.39 -16.04
CA ARG A 268 -2.55 3.65 -16.31
C ARG A 268 -2.68 3.95 -17.80
N ALA A 269 -1.65 3.62 -18.61
CA ALA A 269 -1.72 3.75 -20.07
C ALA A 269 -2.84 2.90 -20.66
N TYR A 270 -3.07 1.68 -20.17
CA TYR A 270 -4.21 0.86 -20.56
C TYR A 270 -5.54 1.53 -20.26
N GLU A 271 -5.72 2.03 -19.02
CA GLU A 271 -6.97 2.71 -18.63
C GLU A 271 -7.25 3.93 -19.51
N VAL A 272 -6.20 4.66 -19.88
CA VAL A 272 -6.31 5.90 -20.66
C VAL A 272 -6.48 5.64 -22.15
N THR A 273 -5.68 4.76 -22.74
CA THR A 273 -5.67 4.55 -24.21
C THR A 273 -6.57 3.40 -24.67
N GLY A 274 -6.77 2.39 -23.82
CA GLY A 274 -7.45 1.13 -24.17
C GLY A 274 -6.63 0.22 -25.07
N GLU A 275 -5.33 0.47 -25.22
CA GLU A 275 -4.46 -0.38 -26.03
C GLU A 275 -4.09 -1.64 -25.25
N GLU A 276 -4.52 -2.82 -25.70
CA GLU A 276 -4.35 -4.11 -25.04
C GLU A 276 -2.88 -4.45 -24.71
N LYS A 277 -1.93 -3.98 -25.51
CA LYS A 277 -0.50 -4.22 -25.27
C LYS A 277 -0.07 -3.85 -23.84
N TRP A 278 -0.67 -2.78 -23.29
CA TRP A 278 -0.34 -2.32 -21.93
C TRP A 278 -0.85 -3.29 -20.87
N MET A 279 -2.05 -3.82 -21.03
CA MET A 279 -2.60 -4.84 -20.13
C MET A 279 -1.83 -6.16 -20.24
N GLU A 280 -1.39 -6.54 -21.44
CA GLU A 280 -0.57 -7.73 -21.65
C GLU A 280 0.78 -7.61 -20.91
N ILE A 281 1.43 -6.44 -20.95
CA ILE A 281 2.66 -6.16 -20.19
C ILE A 281 2.41 -6.30 -18.68
N VAL A 282 1.32 -5.70 -18.16
CA VAL A 282 0.96 -5.78 -16.74
C VAL A 282 0.74 -7.22 -16.29
N LYS A 283 0.00 -8.02 -17.07
CA LYS A 283 -0.24 -9.45 -16.77
C LYS A 283 1.05 -10.26 -16.82
N ALA A 284 1.87 -10.06 -17.84
CA ALA A 284 3.16 -10.75 -17.97
C ALA A 284 4.11 -10.42 -16.80
N TYR A 285 4.12 -9.15 -16.39
CA TYR A 285 4.90 -8.72 -15.25
C TYR A 285 4.43 -9.36 -13.95
N TRP A 286 3.13 -9.31 -13.66
CA TRP A 286 2.56 -9.94 -12.46
C TRP A 286 2.87 -11.44 -12.41
N ASN A 287 2.70 -12.12 -13.53
CA ASN A 287 3.04 -13.54 -13.62
C ASN A 287 4.52 -13.80 -13.30
N CYS A 288 5.43 -13.02 -13.89
CA CYS A 288 6.87 -13.14 -13.66
C CYS A 288 7.27 -12.75 -12.23
N ALA A 289 6.70 -11.64 -11.69
CA ALA A 289 7.08 -11.04 -10.41
C ALA A 289 6.47 -11.76 -9.20
N VAL A 290 5.26 -12.32 -9.33
CA VAL A 290 4.51 -12.89 -8.21
C VAL A 290 4.23 -14.38 -8.43
N THR A 291 3.49 -14.73 -9.50
CA THR A 291 2.97 -16.08 -9.68
C THR A 291 4.07 -17.12 -9.81
N GLU A 292 5.03 -16.86 -10.69
CA GLU A 292 6.14 -17.78 -10.94
C GLU A 292 7.31 -17.61 -9.95
N ARG A 293 7.43 -16.43 -9.34
CA ARG A 293 8.53 -16.14 -8.40
C ARG A 293 8.24 -16.68 -7.01
N GLY A 294 6.97 -16.72 -6.60
CA GLY A 294 6.57 -17.00 -5.23
C GLY A 294 6.72 -15.77 -4.32
N CYS A 295 6.33 -15.94 -3.07
CA CYS A 295 6.34 -14.89 -2.06
C CYS A 295 6.90 -15.41 -0.74
N LEU A 296 7.58 -14.53 -0.02
CA LEU A 296 7.85 -14.73 1.40
C LEU A 296 6.53 -14.82 2.19
N ALA A 297 6.55 -15.40 3.38
CA ALA A 297 5.37 -15.49 4.23
C ALA A 297 4.72 -14.12 4.52
N THR A 298 5.48 -13.05 4.44
CA THR A 298 5.04 -11.67 4.60
C THR A 298 4.38 -11.07 3.34
N GLY A 299 4.50 -11.73 2.20
CA GLY A 299 4.01 -11.26 0.90
C GLY A 299 5.07 -10.63 -0.01
N GLY A 300 6.29 -10.36 0.49
CA GLY A 300 7.38 -9.75 -0.27
C GLY A 300 8.12 -10.73 -1.19
N GLN A 301 8.89 -10.18 -2.16
CA GLN A 301 9.64 -10.95 -3.18
C GLN A 301 11.07 -10.43 -3.39
N THR A 302 11.55 -9.50 -2.55
CA THR A 302 12.81 -8.79 -2.76
C THR A 302 13.83 -9.02 -1.66
N SER A 303 15.12 -8.93 -2.02
CA SER A 303 16.25 -8.95 -1.11
C SER A 303 17.33 -8.01 -1.63
N GLY A 304 17.75 -7.01 -0.83
CA GLY A 304 18.71 -5.99 -1.25
C GLY A 304 18.17 -5.11 -2.39
N GLU A 305 16.87 -4.75 -2.34
CA GLU A 305 16.15 -3.96 -3.36
C GLU A 305 15.98 -4.66 -4.72
N ILE A 306 16.46 -5.88 -4.88
CA ILE A 306 16.38 -6.60 -6.15
C ILE A 306 15.38 -7.77 -6.08
N TRP A 307 14.82 -8.09 -7.24
CA TRP A 307 14.00 -9.29 -7.40
C TRP A 307 14.81 -10.55 -7.13
N MET A 308 14.32 -11.38 -6.19
CA MET A 308 14.89 -12.70 -5.96
C MET A 308 14.66 -13.61 -7.18
N PRO A 309 15.52 -14.61 -7.45
CA PRO A 309 15.25 -15.60 -8.49
C PRO A 309 13.95 -16.38 -8.20
N LYS A 310 13.28 -16.85 -9.28
CA LYS A 310 12.03 -17.61 -9.19
C LYS A 310 12.19 -18.81 -8.26
N MET A 311 11.32 -18.93 -7.25
CA MET A 311 11.27 -20.03 -6.29
C MET A 311 12.62 -20.31 -5.60
N LYS A 312 13.44 -19.26 -5.35
CA LYS A 312 14.75 -19.35 -4.69
C LYS A 312 14.88 -18.30 -3.59
N MET A 313 14.33 -18.58 -2.41
CA MET A 313 14.22 -17.62 -1.31
C MET A 313 15.12 -17.94 -0.13
N LYS A 314 15.40 -19.21 0.15
CA LYS A 314 16.16 -19.67 1.32
C LYS A 314 17.48 -18.93 1.50
N GLU A 315 18.33 -18.94 0.46
CA GLU A 315 19.65 -18.32 0.49
C GLU A 315 19.60 -16.77 0.39
N ARG A 316 18.42 -16.21 0.30
CA ARG A 316 18.18 -14.75 0.20
C ARG A 316 17.55 -14.16 1.44
N LEU A 317 17.32 -14.98 2.49
CA LEU A 317 16.89 -14.46 3.79
C LEU A 317 18.05 -13.70 4.46
N GLY A 318 17.90 -12.40 4.65
CA GLY A 318 18.97 -11.52 5.11
C GLY A 318 18.46 -10.35 5.94
N ASP A 319 19.24 -9.31 5.97
CA ASP A 319 18.95 -8.04 6.65
C ASP A 319 18.14 -7.06 5.79
N LYS A 320 18.13 -7.26 4.45
CA LYS A 320 17.54 -6.32 3.48
C LYS A 320 16.40 -6.94 2.66
N ASN A 321 15.52 -7.70 3.31
CA ASN A 321 14.34 -8.23 2.64
C ASN A 321 13.19 -7.24 2.64
N GLN A 322 12.30 -7.36 1.67
CA GLN A 322 11.02 -6.66 1.61
C GLN A 322 11.14 -5.14 1.83
N GLU A 323 11.61 -4.43 0.82
CA GLU A 323 11.61 -2.97 0.79
C GLU A 323 10.18 -2.41 0.84
N HIS A 324 9.93 -1.37 1.67
CA HIS A 324 8.60 -0.77 1.83
C HIS A 324 8.04 -0.20 0.52
N CYS A 325 8.88 0.41 -0.33
CA CYS A 325 8.42 0.95 -1.62
C CYS A 325 7.91 -0.15 -2.55
N THR A 326 8.55 -1.32 -2.56
CA THR A 326 8.10 -2.46 -3.36
C THR A 326 6.75 -2.98 -2.89
N VAL A 327 6.55 -3.06 -1.56
CA VAL A 327 5.26 -3.43 -0.96
C VAL A 327 4.16 -2.46 -1.40
N TYR A 328 4.38 -1.15 -1.23
CA TYR A 328 3.40 -0.11 -1.56
C TYR A 328 3.01 -0.14 -3.04
N ASN A 329 3.99 -0.16 -3.93
CA ASN A 329 3.72 -0.12 -5.36
C ASN A 329 3.10 -1.43 -5.89
N MET A 330 3.46 -2.59 -5.32
CA MET A 330 2.83 -3.87 -5.67
C MET A 330 1.39 -3.97 -5.17
N ILE A 331 1.04 -3.36 -4.04
CA ILE A 331 -0.35 -3.21 -3.60
C ILE A 331 -1.15 -2.42 -4.65
N ARG A 332 -0.64 -1.28 -5.14
CA ARG A 332 -1.30 -0.48 -6.19
C ARG A 332 -1.50 -1.28 -7.49
N LEU A 333 -0.51 -2.09 -7.87
CA LEU A 333 -0.62 -2.96 -9.04
C LEU A 333 -1.66 -4.07 -8.84
N ALA A 334 -1.73 -4.66 -7.66
CA ALA A 334 -2.75 -5.65 -7.30
C ALA A 334 -4.17 -5.04 -7.31
N GLU A 335 -4.34 -3.82 -6.81
CA GLU A 335 -5.60 -3.08 -6.88
C GLU A 335 -6.05 -2.85 -8.33
N PHE A 336 -5.14 -2.45 -9.21
CA PHE A 336 -5.44 -2.32 -10.63
C PHE A 336 -5.93 -3.64 -11.23
N LEU A 337 -5.19 -4.74 -11.01
CA LEU A 337 -5.55 -6.05 -11.53
C LEU A 337 -6.89 -6.54 -10.96
N PHE A 338 -7.16 -6.32 -9.68
CA PHE A 338 -8.44 -6.66 -9.08
C PHE A 338 -9.61 -5.91 -9.75
N ARG A 339 -9.49 -4.61 -9.98
CA ARG A 339 -10.53 -3.80 -10.63
C ARG A 339 -10.88 -4.30 -12.03
N HIS A 340 -9.93 -4.90 -12.73
CA HIS A 340 -10.11 -5.39 -14.10
C HIS A 340 -10.47 -6.88 -14.19
N THR A 341 -10.26 -7.67 -13.14
CA THR A 341 -10.46 -9.13 -13.18
C THR A 341 -11.47 -9.66 -12.16
N GLU A 342 -11.76 -8.92 -11.10
CA GLU A 342 -12.54 -9.34 -9.91
C GLU A 342 -11.94 -10.57 -9.19
N ASP A 343 -10.69 -10.95 -9.47
CA ASP A 343 -10.05 -12.11 -8.86
C ASP A 343 -9.63 -11.81 -7.41
N PRO A 344 -10.20 -12.49 -6.40
CA PRO A 344 -9.90 -12.26 -5.00
C PRO A 344 -8.45 -12.56 -4.60
N THR A 345 -7.68 -13.23 -5.44
CA THR A 345 -6.25 -13.50 -5.20
C THR A 345 -5.45 -12.21 -5.06
N TYR A 346 -5.81 -11.17 -5.81
CA TYR A 346 -5.18 -9.85 -5.66
C TYR A 346 -5.50 -9.20 -4.32
N MET A 347 -6.74 -9.36 -3.82
CA MET A 347 -7.12 -8.85 -2.49
C MET A 347 -6.42 -9.62 -1.37
N GLN A 348 -6.15 -10.90 -1.55
CA GLN A 348 -5.37 -11.72 -0.63
C GLN A 348 -3.90 -11.23 -0.57
N TYR A 349 -3.31 -10.95 -1.73
CA TYR A 349 -1.96 -10.37 -1.82
C TYR A 349 -1.89 -9.02 -1.11
N ILE A 350 -2.88 -8.15 -1.32
CA ILE A 350 -2.98 -6.85 -0.65
C ILE A 350 -3.08 -7.05 0.86
N GLU A 351 -3.93 -7.94 1.36
CA GLU A 351 -4.09 -8.20 2.79
C GLU A 351 -2.77 -8.60 3.47
N TYR A 352 -2.02 -9.53 2.87
CA TYR A 352 -0.74 -9.97 3.43
C TYR A 352 0.28 -8.83 3.46
N ASN A 353 0.39 -8.07 2.38
CA ASN A 353 1.32 -6.95 2.28
C ASN A 353 0.91 -5.76 3.15
N LEU A 354 -0.40 -5.55 3.37
CA LEU A 354 -0.89 -4.52 4.27
C LEU A 354 -0.47 -4.82 5.72
N TYR A 355 -0.77 -6.03 6.23
CA TYR A 355 -0.45 -6.40 7.60
C TYR A 355 1.06 -6.58 7.84
N ASN A 356 1.75 -7.27 6.94
CA ASN A 356 3.14 -7.71 7.15
C ASN A 356 4.18 -6.84 6.41
N GLY A 357 3.73 -5.81 5.73
CA GLY A 357 4.56 -4.81 5.07
C GLY A 357 4.19 -3.41 5.56
N ILE A 358 3.12 -2.80 5.03
CA ILE A 358 2.76 -1.41 5.36
C ILE A 358 2.66 -1.19 6.87
N MET A 359 1.91 -2.05 7.57
CA MET A 359 1.72 -1.90 9.02
C MET A 359 2.94 -2.37 9.83
N ALA A 360 3.74 -3.29 9.30
CA ALA A 360 4.90 -3.82 9.99
C ALA A 360 6.14 -2.94 9.85
N GLN A 361 6.27 -2.18 8.76
CA GLN A 361 7.45 -1.37 8.47
C GLN A 361 7.28 0.11 8.84
N ALA A 362 6.06 0.58 9.08
CA ALA A 362 5.77 1.94 9.52
C ALA A 362 5.30 1.96 10.97
N TYR A 363 5.86 2.84 11.79
CA TYR A 363 5.51 2.94 13.20
C TYR A 363 4.63 4.16 13.47
N TYR A 364 3.38 3.90 13.83
CA TYR A 364 2.37 4.89 14.19
C TYR A 364 1.61 4.50 15.48
N GLN A 365 2.25 3.78 16.39
CA GLN A 365 1.60 3.36 17.64
C GLN A 365 1.99 4.29 18.78
N GLU A 366 1.00 4.84 19.44
CA GLU A 366 1.18 5.65 20.66
C GLU A 366 1.54 4.80 21.91
N TYR A 367 1.29 3.49 21.86
CA TYR A 367 1.38 2.67 23.06
C TYR A 367 2.66 1.86 23.09
N ALA A 368 3.37 1.99 24.22
CA ALA A 368 4.26 0.94 24.65
C ALA A 368 3.46 -0.37 24.71
N LEU A 369 3.66 -1.25 23.76
CA LEU A 369 3.00 -2.56 23.74
C LEU A 369 3.39 -3.43 24.91
N THR A 370 4.38 -3.02 25.68
CA THR A 370 4.85 -3.76 26.83
C THR A 370 5.23 -2.80 27.95
N GLY A 371 4.97 -3.17 29.18
CA GLY A 371 5.65 -2.65 30.34
C GLY A 371 7.17 -2.96 30.34
N SER A 372 7.72 -3.42 29.21
CA SER A 372 9.14 -3.62 29.03
C SER A 372 9.84 -2.27 28.97
N LYS A 373 11.04 -2.21 29.54
CA LYS A 373 11.92 -1.03 29.55
C LYS A 373 12.41 -0.62 28.14
N HIS A 374 11.87 -1.22 27.09
CA HIS A 374 12.21 -0.90 25.71
C HIS A 374 11.46 0.34 25.28
N VAL A 375 12.21 1.35 24.89
CA VAL A 375 11.66 2.57 24.29
C VAL A 375 11.07 2.20 22.94
N ASN A 376 9.77 2.43 22.77
CA ASN A 376 9.15 2.28 21.45
C ASN A 376 9.66 3.38 20.52
N PRO A 377 9.76 3.10 19.20
CA PRO A 377 10.06 4.14 18.22
C PRO A 377 9.03 5.27 18.29
N SER A 378 9.45 6.48 17.94
CA SER A 378 8.56 7.63 17.81
C SER A 378 7.60 7.42 16.62
N THR A 379 6.50 8.17 16.61
CA THR A 379 5.53 8.13 15.53
C THR A 379 6.12 8.71 14.23
N GLY A 380 5.79 8.10 13.10
CA GLY A 380 6.26 8.54 11.78
C GLY A 380 7.65 8.00 11.41
N LEU A 381 8.06 6.90 12.03
CA LEU A 381 9.30 6.21 11.71
C LEU A 381 9.06 5.04 10.77
N LEU A 382 10.10 4.70 10.03
CA LEU A 382 10.08 3.64 9.04
C LEU A 382 11.29 2.71 9.24
N THR A 383 11.08 1.40 9.08
CA THR A 383 12.17 0.47 8.73
C THR A 383 12.18 0.27 7.21
N TYR A 384 13.30 0.60 6.57
CA TYR A 384 13.45 0.51 5.10
C TYR A 384 13.18 -0.90 4.61
N PHE A 385 13.85 -1.87 5.24
CA PHE A 385 13.69 -3.30 5.00
C PHE A 385 13.03 -3.99 6.19
N LEU A 386 12.45 -5.14 5.92
CA LEU A 386 12.01 -6.07 6.97
C LEU A 386 13.00 -7.23 7.03
N PRO A 387 13.94 -7.26 8.00
CA PRO A 387 14.92 -8.34 8.13
C PRO A 387 14.26 -9.71 8.28
N MET A 388 14.79 -10.71 7.55
CA MET A 388 14.30 -12.10 7.59
C MET A 388 15.29 -13.06 8.22
N LYS A 389 16.57 -12.66 8.38
CA LYS A 389 17.58 -13.45 9.05
C LYS A 389 17.35 -13.39 10.57
N ALA A 390 17.45 -14.55 11.23
CA ALA A 390 17.25 -14.68 12.66
C ALA A 390 18.19 -13.81 13.48
N GLY A 391 17.69 -13.26 14.61
CA GLY A 391 18.41 -12.44 15.55
C GLY A 391 18.64 -10.98 15.12
N LEU A 392 18.12 -10.58 13.97
CA LEU A 392 18.11 -9.18 13.54
C LEU A 392 16.87 -8.45 14.08
N HIS A 393 16.91 -7.14 14.05
CA HIS A 393 15.82 -6.25 14.45
C HIS A 393 15.51 -5.24 13.34
N LYS A 394 14.37 -4.57 13.45
CA LYS A 394 14.01 -3.46 12.58
C LYS A 394 14.94 -2.27 12.84
N ASP A 395 15.42 -1.66 11.78
CA ASP A 395 16.27 -0.47 11.82
C ASP A 395 15.41 0.75 11.48
N TRP A 396 15.02 1.48 12.54
CA TRP A 396 14.11 2.60 12.42
C TRP A 396 14.82 3.87 11.97
N SER A 397 14.22 4.57 11.02
CA SER A 397 14.68 5.88 10.56
C SER A 397 14.56 6.95 11.65
N GLY A 398 15.18 8.11 11.44
CA GLY A 398 14.82 9.32 12.15
C GLY A 398 13.58 10.01 11.53
N GLU A 399 13.00 10.95 12.26
CA GLU A 399 11.82 11.69 11.81
C GLU A 399 12.15 12.72 10.69
N THR A 400 13.35 13.35 10.75
CA THR A 400 13.74 14.46 9.89
C THR A 400 15.16 14.36 9.33
N ASP A 401 15.81 13.22 9.48
CA ASP A 401 17.23 13.03 9.12
C ASP A 401 17.50 11.89 8.13
N SER A 402 16.49 11.20 7.69
CA SER A 402 16.62 10.03 6.80
C SER A 402 16.01 10.29 5.42
N PHE A 403 14.72 10.50 5.34
CA PHE A 403 13.96 10.77 4.12
C PHE A 403 14.28 9.83 2.96
N PHE A 404 14.42 8.52 3.24
CA PHE A 404 14.53 7.52 2.20
C PHE A 404 13.31 7.54 1.26
N CYS A 405 13.43 6.93 0.07
CA CYS A 405 12.26 6.74 -0.81
C CYS A 405 11.07 6.12 -0.07
N CYS A 406 11.36 5.18 0.83
CA CYS A 406 10.36 4.49 1.64
C CYS A 406 9.64 5.40 2.65
N HIS A 407 10.25 6.49 3.12
CA HIS A 407 9.56 7.54 3.91
C HIS A 407 8.41 8.15 3.12
N GLY A 408 8.65 8.41 1.84
CA GLY A 408 7.64 8.93 0.94
C GLY A 408 6.49 7.95 0.75
N THR A 409 6.77 6.69 0.46
CA THR A 409 5.70 5.68 0.31
C THR A 409 5.00 5.38 1.62
N MET A 410 5.67 5.53 2.77
CA MET A 410 5.05 5.41 4.08
C MET A 410 3.96 6.46 4.30
N VAL A 411 4.25 7.74 4.06
CA VAL A 411 3.25 8.78 4.28
C VAL A 411 2.08 8.67 3.29
N GLN A 412 2.33 8.24 2.05
CA GLN A 412 1.27 7.97 1.07
C GLN A 412 0.41 6.77 1.46
N ALA A 413 1.01 5.65 1.84
CA ALA A 413 0.29 4.45 2.24
C ALA A 413 -0.62 4.70 3.44
N ASN A 414 -0.13 5.45 4.44
CA ASN A 414 -0.90 5.74 5.65
C ASN A 414 -1.91 6.90 5.47
N ALA A 415 -1.84 7.65 4.39
CA ALA A 415 -2.90 8.58 3.96
C ALA A 415 -4.03 7.86 3.19
N ALA A 416 -3.78 6.67 2.65
CA ALA A 416 -4.70 5.94 1.76
C ALA A 416 -5.23 4.62 2.37
N LEU A 417 -5.23 4.47 3.70
CA LEU A 417 -5.60 3.21 4.38
C LEU A 417 -7.08 2.80 4.21
N ASN A 418 -7.93 3.69 3.75
CA ASN A 418 -9.33 3.40 3.42
C ASN A 418 -9.52 2.78 2.03
N ARG A 419 -8.49 2.86 1.15
CA ARG A 419 -8.52 2.25 -0.18
C ARG A 419 -8.51 0.72 -0.07
N GLY A 420 -9.12 0.07 -1.04
CA GLY A 420 -9.14 -1.39 -1.09
C GLY A 420 -10.08 -2.09 -0.10
N ILE A 421 -10.75 -1.37 0.81
CA ILE A 421 -11.74 -1.97 1.72
C ILE A 421 -12.99 -2.38 0.95
N TYR A 422 -13.48 -1.48 0.08
CA TYR A 422 -14.66 -1.71 -0.74
C TYR A 422 -14.41 -1.36 -2.19
N TYR A 423 -15.10 -2.09 -3.07
CA TYR A 423 -15.25 -1.75 -4.48
C TYR A 423 -16.71 -1.85 -4.88
N LYS A 424 -17.06 -1.29 -6.02
CA LYS A 424 -18.41 -1.43 -6.57
C LYS A 424 -18.41 -1.47 -8.10
N ASN A 425 -19.43 -2.11 -8.64
CA ASN A 425 -19.88 -1.92 -10.01
C ASN A 425 -21.30 -1.29 -10.01
N LYS A 426 -22.04 -1.40 -11.14
CA LYS A 426 -23.37 -0.78 -11.26
C LYS A 426 -24.39 -1.33 -10.24
N GLU A 427 -24.31 -2.62 -9.92
CA GLU A 427 -25.34 -3.36 -9.15
C GLU A 427 -24.80 -4.05 -7.90
N GLU A 428 -23.50 -4.11 -7.71
CA GLU A 428 -22.85 -4.91 -6.68
C GLU A 428 -21.86 -4.06 -5.87
N ILE A 429 -21.81 -4.35 -4.57
CA ILE A 429 -20.80 -3.84 -3.63
C ILE A 429 -19.93 -5.00 -3.21
N PHE A 430 -18.61 -4.82 -3.25
CA PHE A 430 -17.61 -5.80 -2.84
C PHE A 430 -17.01 -5.37 -1.51
N VAL A 431 -17.09 -6.21 -0.51
CA VAL A 431 -16.38 -6.08 0.76
C VAL A 431 -15.10 -6.90 0.64
N CYS A 432 -13.97 -6.23 0.47
CA CYS A 432 -12.69 -6.85 0.12
C CYS A 432 -11.76 -7.00 1.33
N GLN A 433 -11.80 -6.05 2.25
CA GLN A 433 -10.99 -6.06 3.48
C GLN A 433 -11.89 -5.81 4.70
N TYR A 434 -11.48 -6.36 5.84
CA TYR A 434 -12.27 -6.36 7.06
C TYR A 434 -11.68 -5.42 8.11
N PHE A 435 -12.11 -4.13 8.07
CA PHE A 435 -11.71 -3.07 9.00
C PHE A 435 -12.91 -2.23 9.42
N ASP A 436 -12.89 -1.72 10.64
CA ASP A 436 -13.92 -0.82 11.15
C ASP A 436 -14.05 0.40 10.23
N SER A 437 -15.15 0.49 9.50
CA SER A 437 -15.34 1.48 8.44
C SER A 437 -16.81 1.72 8.10
N GLU A 438 -17.08 2.83 7.44
CA GLU A 438 -18.37 3.19 6.87
C GLU A 438 -18.21 3.50 5.38
N LEU A 439 -18.96 2.79 4.55
CA LEU A 439 -19.08 3.08 3.12
C LEU A 439 -20.37 3.89 2.90
N GLN A 440 -20.25 5.03 2.21
CA GLN A 440 -21.39 5.81 1.70
C GLN A 440 -21.34 5.82 0.17
N THR A 441 -22.36 5.27 -0.48
CA THR A 441 -22.39 5.14 -1.94
C THR A 441 -23.81 5.15 -2.49
N LYS A 442 -23.95 5.02 -3.81
CA LYS A 442 -25.24 4.89 -4.48
C LYS A 442 -25.33 3.59 -5.27
N ILE A 443 -26.50 2.98 -5.29
CA ILE A 443 -26.89 1.93 -6.24
C ILE A 443 -28.07 2.46 -7.06
N GLY A 444 -27.82 2.76 -8.33
CA GLY A 444 -28.72 3.61 -9.11
C GLY A 444 -28.77 5.01 -8.50
N GLU A 445 -29.97 5.50 -8.18
CA GLU A 445 -30.18 6.81 -7.53
C GLU A 445 -30.27 6.73 -6.00
N ASP A 446 -30.34 5.51 -5.44
CA ASP A 446 -30.57 5.29 -4.01
C ASP A 446 -29.28 5.37 -3.21
N ASP A 447 -29.28 6.14 -2.12
CA ASP A 447 -28.17 6.24 -1.19
C ASP A 447 -28.11 4.97 -0.32
N ILE A 448 -26.92 4.37 -0.28
CA ILE A 448 -26.61 3.17 0.49
C ILE A 448 -25.45 3.47 1.43
N THR A 449 -25.62 3.13 2.71
CA THR A 449 -24.53 3.13 3.69
C THR A 449 -24.31 1.72 4.21
N ILE A 450 -23.06 1.27 4.25
CA ILE A 450 -22.67 0.02 4.89
C ILE A 450 -21.71 0.36 6.02
N ILE A 451 -22.09 0.01 7.25
CA ILE A 451 -21.27 0.18 8.44
C ILE A 451 -20.68 -1.17 8.79
N GLN A 452 -19.36 -1.27 8.78
CA GLN A 452 -18.62 -2.48 9.15
C GLN A 452 -17.95 -2.30 10.50
N LYS A 453 -18.10 -3.29 11.38
CA LYS A 453 -17.41 -3.35 12.67
C LYS A 453 -16.85 -4.73 12.90
N GLN A 454 -15.62 -4.78 13.36
CA GLN A 454 -15.03 -6.00 13.89
C GLN A 454 -15.45 -6.16 15.34
N ASP A 455 -15.96 -7.34 15.68
CA ASP A 455 -16.21 -7.67 17.08
C ASP A 455 -14.87 -7.78 17.82
N LYS A 456 -14.64 -6.83 18.72
CA LYS A 456 -13.44 -6.79 19.57
C LYS A 456 -13.50 -7.85 20.69
N MET A 457 -14.60 -8.59 20.75
CA MET A 457 -14.95 -9.51 21.84
C MET A 457 -14.26 -10.86 21.76
N SER A 458 -13.47 -11.14 20.79
CA SER A 458 -12.73 -12.41 20.79
C SER A 458 -11.80 -12.60 22.00
N GLY A 459 -11.89 -11.75 22.99
CA GLY A 459 -11.11 -11.81 24.23
C GLY A 459 -11.77 -11.28 25.50
N SER A 460 -13.00 -10.80 25.47
CA SER A 460 -13.66 -10.26 26.68
C SER A 460 -14.80 -11.17 27.17
N MET A 461 -14.55 -11.89 28.21
CA MET A 461 -15.55 -12.68 28.95
C MET A 461 -16.50 -11.83 29.83
N MET A 462 -16.58 -10.52 29.63
CA MET A 462 -17.46 -9.69 30.46
C MET A 462 -18.53 -9.01 29.64
N ASN A 463 -19.75 -9.41 29.94
CA ASN A 463 -21.05 -8.84 29.52
C ASN A 463 -21.68 -9.34 28.23
N SER A 464 -21.87 -10.65 28.11
CA SER A 464 -22.81 -11.23 27.13
C SER A 464 -24.25 -11.40 27.71
N SER A 465 -24.65 -10.56 28.62
CA SER A 465 -25.96 -10.74 29.26
C SER A 465 -27.12 -10.00 28.59
N ASN A 466 -27.01 -9.47 27.38
CA ASN A 466 -28.18 -8.82 26.75
C ASN A 466 -28.14 -8.78 25.21
N THR A 467 -28.02 -9.93 24.53
CA THR A 467 -28.54 -10.04 23.16
C THR A 467 -29.18 -11.39 22.97
N ALA A 468 -30.50 -11.39 23.03
CA ALA A 468 -31.32 -12.55 22.70
C ALA A 468 -31.08 -12.95 21.25
N GLY A 469 -30.57 -14.15 21.01
CA GLY A 469 -30.40 -14.73 19.68
C GLY A 469 -29.06 -15.43 19.37
N SER A 470 -28.14 -15.51 20.34
CA SER A 470 -26.78 -16.01 20.08
C SER A 470 -26.40 -17.32 20.79
N GLN A 471 -27.35 -18.16 21.16
CA GLN A 471 -27.05 -19.39 21.91
C GLN A 471 -26.08 -20.36 21.22
N GLU A 472 -26.17 -20.53 19.90
CA GLU A 472 -25.23 -21.40 19.17
C GLU A 472 -23.81 -20.84 19.06
N VAL A 473 -23.64 -19.52 19.00
CA VAL A 473 -22.33 -18.88 18.93
C VAL A 473 -21.63 -18.88 20.28
N ASN A 474 -22.39 -18.82 21.38
CA ASN A 474 -21.86 -18.84 22.74
C ASN A 474 -21.30 -20.21 23.15
N GLU A 475 -21.84 -21.33 22.65
CA GLU A 475 -21.29 -22.66 22.92
C GLU A 475 -19.92 -22.87 22.27
N VAL A 476 -19.67 -22.29 21.11
CA VAL A 476 -18.37 -22.37 20.42
C VAL A 476 -17.31 -21.50 21.12
N THR A 477 -17.72 -20.43 21.80
CA THR A 477 -16.81 -19.49 22.46
C THR A 477 -16.32 -19.96 23.82
N LEU A 478 -17.02 -20.86 24.46
CA LEU A 478 -16.76 -21.30 25.84
C LEU A 478 -15.80 -22.51 25.95
N LEU A 479 -15.39 -23.08 24.86
CA LEU A 479 -14.49 -24.24 24.88
C LEU A 479 -13.03 -23.82 25.04
N HIS A 480 -12.63 -23.64 26.25
CA HIS A 480 -11.35 -23.98 26.91
C HIS A 480 -10.03 -23.63 26.23
N GLU A 481 -9.90 -22.62 25.41
CA GLU A 481 -8.56 -22.16 24.99
C GLU A 481 -8.57 -20.67 24.74
N ASN A 482 -7.53 -20.03 25.24
CA ASN A 482 -7.35 -18.59 25.22
C ASN A 482 -7.15 -17.99 23.81
N MET A 483 -7.23 -18.81 22.75
CA MET A 483 -7.06 -18.38 21.37
C MET A 483 -8.40 -18.12 20.69
N PRO A 484 -8.62 -16.95 20.10
CA PRO A 484 -9.82 -16.72 19.32
C PRO A 484 -9.86 -17.71 18.15
N LYS A 485 -10.93 -18.50 18.08
CA LYS A 485 -11.15 -19.49 17.04
C LYS A 485 -11.77 -18.89 15.77
N TYR A 486 -12.20 -17.65 15.84
CA TYR A 486 -12.80 -16.95 14.70
C TYR A 486 -12.63 -15.42 14.83
N ARG A 487 -12.69 -14.76 13.68
CA ARG A 487 -12.95 -13.31 13.59
C ARG A 487 -14.39 -13.11 13.16
N LYS A 488 -15.12 -12.28 13.91
CA LYS A 488 -16.50 -11.90 13.59
C LYS A 488 -16.51 -10.48 13.06
N HIS A 489 -17.19 -10.28 11.95
CA HIS A 489 -17.40 -8.97 11.34
C HIS A 489 -18.90 -8.73 11.17
N ASP A 490 -19.37 -7.65 11.76
CA ASP A 490 -20.77 -7.24 11.70
C ASP A 490 -20.95 -6.08 10.73
N PHE A 491 -22.03 -6.13 9.95
CA PHE A 491 -22.39 -5.12 8.99
C PHE A 491 -23.82 -4.68 9.22
N VAL A 492 -24.06 -3.37 9.05
CA VAL A 492 -25.39 -2.79 9.03
C VAL A 492 -25.59 -2.08 7.71
N VAL A 493 -26.67 -2.42 7.01
CA VAL A 493 -27.10 -1.74 5.79
C VAL A 493 -28.07 -0.63 6.16
N ARG A 494 -27.81 0.59 5.67
CA ARG A 494 -28.69 1.73 5.76
C ARG A 494 -29.13 2.15 4.37
N THR A 495 -30.42 2.36 4.18
CA THR A 495 -31.00 2.80 2.91
C THR A 495 -32.28 3.56 3.14
N SER A 496 -32.53 4.59 2.34
CA SER A 496 -33.80 5.35 2.41
C SER A 496 -34.98 4.64 1.75
N THR A 497 -34.69 3.69 0.87
CA THR A 497 -35.70 2.93 0.11
C THR A 497 -35.36 1.44 0.14
N VAL A 498 -36.37 0.60 -0.02
CA VAL A 498 -36.14 -0.85 -0.19
C VAL A 498 -35.56 -1.08 -1.59
N LYS A 499 -34.37 -1.71 -1.64
CA LYS A 499 -33.62 -1.86 -2.88
C LYS A 499 -33.03 -3.27 -3.04
N THR A 500 -33.18 -3.83 -4.24
CA THR A 500 -32.51 -5.10 -4.56
C THR A 500 -31.14 -4.83 -5.16
N PHE A 501 -30.10 -5.33 -4.50
CA PHE A 501 -28.72 -5.34 -5.00
C PHE A 501 -27.92 -6.49 -4.38
N THR A 502 -26.70 -6.70 -4.88
CA THR A 502 -25.80 -7.75 -4.40
C THR A 502 -24.70 -7.16 -3.54
N ILE A 503 -24.42 -7.79 -2.40
CA ILE A 503 -23.18 -7.57 -1.66
C ILE A 503 -22.36 -8.84 -1.76
N ARG A 504 -21.07 -8.68 -2.13
CA ARG A 504 -20.09 -9.76 -2.22
C ARG A 504 -19.09 -9.63 -1.07
N TYR A 505 -18.98 -10.62 -0.24
CA TYR A 505 -18.06 -10.69 0.87
C TYR A 505 -16.89 -11.60 0.54
N ARG A 506 -15.65 -11.09 0.62
CA ARG A 506 -14.48 -11.92 0.40
C ARG A 506 -14.33 -12.94 1.53
N ILE A 507 -14.22 -14.21 1.18
CA ILE A 507 -13.84 -15.28 2.12
C ILE A 507 -12.32 -15.45 2.01
N PRO A 508 -11.54 -15.07 3.04
CA PRO A 508 -10.08 -15.11 2.95
C PRO A 508 -9.53 -16.53 2.79
N GLU A 509 -8.34 -16.65 2.20
CA GLU A 509 -7.63 -17.92 2.03
C GLU A 509 -7.24 -18.54 3.38
N TRP A 510 -7.03 -17.74 4.40
CA TRP A 510 -6.54 -18.18 5.71
C TRP A 510 -7.60 -18.78 6.65
N ILE A 511 -8.86 -18.91 6.24
CA ILE A 511 -9.87 -19.58 7.08
C ILE A 511 -9.47 -21.05 7.32
N MET A 512 -9.71 -21.53 8.56
CA MET A 512 -9.34 -22.88 8.99
C MET A 512 -10.44 -23.92 8.76
N SER A 513 -11.67 -23.47 8.60
CA SER A 513 -12.86 -24.31 8.35
C SER A 513 -13.96 -23.46 7.70
N GLU A 514 -15.20 -23.94 7.68
CA GLU A 514 -16.32 -23.23 7.07
C GLU A 514 -16.55 -21.86 7.70
N ALA A 515 -16.61 -20.82 6.87
CA ALA A 515 -17.14 -19.52 7.25
C ALA A 515 -18.65 -19.59 7.38
N ILE A 516 -19.23 -18.90 8.36
CA ILE A 516 -20.67 -18.86 8.61
C ILE A 516 -21.18 -17.45 8.39
N ILE A 517 -22.23 -17.32 7.60
CA ILE A 517 -22.84 -16.05 7.26
C ILE A 517 -24.24 -15.98 7.82
N TYR A 518 -24.54 -14.93 8.58
CA TYR A 518 -25.87 -14.62 9.13
C TYR A 518 -26.44 -13.40 8.44
N VAL A 519 -27.75 -13.41 8.24
CA VAL A 519 -28.53 -12.22 7.83
C VAL A 519 -29.68 -12.07 8.81
N ASN A 520 -29.77 -10.90 9.45
CA ASN A 520 -30.79 -10.59 10.48
C ASN A 520 -30.86 -11.64 11.58
N GLY A 521 -29.70 -12.13 12.05
CA GLY A 521 -29.58 -13.10 13.12
C GLY A 521 -29.85 -14.57 12.72
N SER A 522 -30.26 -14.83 11.47
CA SER A 522 -30.51 -16.18 10.97
C SER A 522 -29.36 -16.62 10.06
N VAL A 523 -28.99 -17.90 10.14
CA VAL A 523 -27.97 -18.48 9.24
C VAL A 523 -28.46 -18.37 7.79
N HIS A 524 -27.73 -17.60 7.00
CA HIS A 524 -27.96 -17.47 5.56
C HIS A 524 -27.24 -18.54 4.77
N GLY A 525 -26.01 -18.91 5.21
CA GLY A 525 -25.24 -19.98 4.58
C GLY A 525 -23.89 -20.22 5.24
N LYS A 526 -23.23 -21.28 4.79
CA LYS A 526 -21.88 -21.67 5.17
C LYS A 526 -21.06 -21.93 3.93
N THR A 527 -19.75 -21.69 3.99
CA THR A 527 -18.86 -21.97 2.86
C THR A 527 -17.44 -22.28 3.31
N SER A 528 -16.85 -23.30 2.70
CA SER A 528 -15.41 -23.62 2.78
C SER A 528 -14.63 -23.10 1.59
N ASP A 529 -15.30 -22.42 0.63
CA ASP A 529 -14.69 -21.85 -0.56
C ASP A 529 -13.83 -20.64 -0.19
N SER A 530 -12.61 -20.89 0.25
CA SER A 530 -11.66 -19.84 0.58
C SER A 530 -11.15 -19.14 -0.68
N ASN A 531 -10.67 -17.90 -0.50
CA ASN A 531 -10.20 -17.01 -1.56
C ASN A 531 -11.24 -16.80 -2.68
N LYS A 532 -12.51 -16.65 -2.30
CA LYS A 532 -13.65 -16.39 -3.18
C LYS A 532 -14.58 -15.33 -2.58
N PHE A 533 -15.54 -14.89 -3.35
CA PHE A 533 -16.61 -14.01 -2.89
C PHE A 533 -17.88 -14.77 -2.60
N TYR A 534 -18.39 -14.68 -1.38
CA TYR A 534 -19.73 -15.11 -1.01
C TYR A 534 -20.73 -14.03 -1.40
N LYS A 535 -21.75 -14.36 -2.18
CA LYS A 535 -22.72 -13.41 -2.75
C LYS A 535 -24.03 -13.48 -2.03
N ILE A 536 -24.54 -12.30 -1.63
CA ILE A 536 -25.89 -12.16 -1.07
C ILE A 536 -26.67 -11.19 -1.97
N LYS A 537 -27.58 -11.73 -2.76
CA LYS A 537 -28.53 -10.93 -3.57
C LYS A 537 -29.91 -10.96 -2.91
N ARG A 538 -30.38 -9.83 -2.45
CA ARG A 538 -31.70 -9.72 -1.83
C ARG A 538 -32.24 -8.31 -1.92
N GLU A 539 -33.51 -8.16 -1.53
CA GLU A 539 -34.13 -6.90 -1.22
C GLU A 539 -33.65 -6.43 0.16
N TRP A 540 -32.87 -5.34 0.19
CA TRP A 540 -32.31 -4.76 1.41
C TRP A 540 -33.24 -3.68 1.98
N LYS A 541 -33.38 -3.67 3.30
CA LYS A 541 -34.15 -2.70 4.09
C LYS A 541 -33.23 -1.97 5.05
N ASP A 542 -33.65 -0.77 5.45
CA ASP A 542 -32.91 -0.03 6.47
C ASP A 542 -32.79 -0.83 7.76
N GLY A 543 -31.57 -0.93 8.30
CA GLY A 543 -31.27 -1.67 9.50
C GLY A 543 -31.02 -3.17 9.30
N ASP A 544 -31.06 -3.70 8.07
CA ASP A 544 -30.64 -5.10 7.82
C ASP A 544 -29.20 -5.33 8.29
N THR A 545 -28.97 -6.46 8.95
CA THR A 545 -27.69 -6.82 9.53
C THR A 545 -27.09 -8.06 8.86
N ILE A 546 -25.78 -8.08 8.75
CA ILE A 546 -25.02 -9.24 8.31
C ILE A 546 -23.91 -9.49 9.34
N SER A 547 -23.72 -10.75 9.72
CA SER A 547 -22.55 -11.16 10.52
C SER A 547 -21.80 -12.24 9.78
N ILE A 548 -20.48 -12.09 9.68
CA ILE A 548 -19.59 -13.06 9.05
C ILE A 548 -18.62 -13.58 10.08
N ILE A 549 -18.62 -14.89 10.26
CA ILE A 549 -17.70 -15.59 11.15
C ILE A 549 -16.66 -16.29 10.31
N LEU A 550 -15.42 -15.90 10.48
CA LEU A 550 -14.24 -16.42 9.77
C LEU A 550 -13.39 -17.22 10.75
N PRO A 551 -13.40 -18.56 10.69
CA PRO A 551 -12.56 -19.40 11.55
C PRO A 551 -11.08 -19.09 11.33
N ILE A 552 -10.34 -18.78 12.40
CA ILE A 552 -8.93 -18.38 12.35
C ILE A 552 -8.09 -19.36 13.15
N GLY A 553 -6.84 -19.56 12.73
CA GLY A 553 -5.88 -20.39 13.44
C GLY A 553 -4.46 -20.12 12.98
N ILE A 554 -3.53 -20.90 13.53
CA ILE A 554 -2.12 -20.83 13.18
C ILE A 554 -1.85 -21.80 12.04
N ARG A 555 -1.06 -21.36 11.05
CA ARG A 555 -0.56 -22.19 9.96
C ARG A 555 0.94 -22.05 9.84
N PHE A 556 1.62 -23.12 9.53
CA PHE A 556 3.03 -23.12 9.13
C PHE A 556 3.11 -22.94 7.61
N ILE A 557 3.84 -21.94 7.18
CA ILE A 557 4.01 -21.56 5.77
C ILE A 557 5.46 -21.84 5.38
N PRO A 558 5.73 -22.94 4.65
CA PRO A 558 7.09 -23.27 4.24
C PRO A 558 7.62 -22.30 3.19
N LEU A 559 8.94 -22.25 3.06
CA LEU A 559 9.58 -21.55 1.93
C LEU A 559 9.28 -22.32 0.62
N PRO A 560 9.18 -21.60 -0.51
CA PRO A 560 8.96 -22.24 -1.80
C PRO A 560 10.04 -23.24 -2.23
N ASP A 561 11.26 -23.10 -1.71
CA ASP A 561 12.43 -23.91 -2.04
C ASP A 561 12.98 -24.75 -0.87
N ASP A 562 12.31 -24.76 0.27
CA ASP A 562 12.67 -25.60 1.42
C ASP A 562 11.49 -25.77 2.37
N ASP A 563 10.89 -26.94 2.39
CA ASP A 563 9.70 -27.27 3.20
C ASP A 563 10.03 -27.52 4.70
N GLU A 564 11.31 -27.69 5.04
CA GLU A 564 11.77 -27.78 6.44
C GLU A 564 11.96 -26.39 7.07
N ILE A 565 11.92 -25.31 6.28
CA ILE A 565 12.04 -23.93 6.77
C ILE A 565 10.75 -23.19 6.49
N GLY A 566 10.11 -22.64 7.52
CA GLY A 566 8.87 -21.91 7.34
C GLY A 566 8.58 -20.90 8.45
N ALA A 567 7.55 -20.13 8.22
CA ALA A 567 7.06 -19.11 9.12
C ALA A 567 5.66 -19.45 9.63
N PHE A 568 5.30 -18.92 10.78
CA PHE A 568 3.95 -19.06 11.31
C PHE A 568 3.09 -17.85 10.93
N ARG A 569 1.85 -18.10 10.53
CA ARG A 569 0.81 -17.08 10.38
C ARG A 569 -0.37 -17.39 11.30
N PHE A 570 -0.91 -16.34 11.92
CA PHE A 570 -2.21 -16.35 12.56
C PHE A 570 -3.20 -15.55 11.70
N GLY A 571 -4.03 -16.25 10.94
CA GLY A 571 -4.79 -15.63 9.86
C GLY A 571 -3.86 -14.98 8.83
N PRO A 572 -4.01 -13.67 8.52
CA PRO A 572 -3.15 -12.97 7.57
C PRO A 572 -1.80 -12.51 8.17
N GLU A 573 -1.64 -12.57 9.49
CA GLU A 573 -0.53 -11.93 10.21
C GLU A 573 0.61 -12.91 10.49
N VAL A 574 1.83 -12.56 10.09
CA VAL A 574 3.04 -13.34 10.36
C VAL A 574 3.43 -13.18 11.83
N LEU A 575 3.77 -14.29 12.45
CA LEU A 575 4.30 -14.35 13.81
C LEU A 575 5.82 -14.43 13.76
N ALA A 576 6.48 -13.58 14.55
CA ALA A 576 7.92 -13.59 14.70
C ALA A 576 8.30 -13.94 16.14
N GLY A 577 9.20 -14.88 16.32
CA GLY A 577 9.73 -15.29 17.61
C GLY A 577 10.77 -14.31 18.10
N ILE A 578 10.66 -13.89 19.35
CA ILE A 578 11.60 -12.95 19.98
C ILE A 578 12.85 -13.74 20.39
N CYS A 579 13.94 -13.51 19.70
CA CYS A 579 15.23 -14.15 19.98
C CYS A 579 16.39 -13.37 19.32
N ASP A 580 17.55 -13.43 19.93
CA ASP A 580 18.80 -12.79 19.51
C ASP A 580 19.69 -13.67 18.65
N THR A 581 19.37 -14.96 18.56
CA THR A 581 20.09 -15.97 17.79
C THR A 581 19.12 -16.92 17.12
N GLU A 582 19.58 -17.60 16.06
CA GLU A 582 18.76 -18.61 15.39
C GLU A 582 18.29 -19.71 16.34
N ARG A 583 16.99 -19.99 16.29
CA ARG A 583 16.33 -21.07 17.02
C ARG A 583 15.82 -22.12 16.05
N LEU A 584 16.11 -23.37 16.37
CA LEU A 584 15.53 -24.53 15.68
C LEU A 584 14.21 -24.90 16.35
N LEU A 585 13.27 -25.41 15.57
CA LEU A 585 12.01 -25.93 16.09
C LEU A 585 12.03 -27.47 16.08
N TYR A 586 11.98 -28.06 17.25
CA TYR A 586 11.95 -29.53 17.39
C TYR A 586 10.50 -30.00 17.51
N VAL A 587 10.06 -30.83 16.57
CA VAL A 587 8.67 -31.31 16.49
C VAL A 587 8.59 -32.82 16.57
N GLU A 588 7.52 -33.33 17.19
CA GLU A 588 7.28 -34.76 17.34
C GLU A 588 6.34 -35.31 16.24
N ASN A 589 5.55 -34.44 15.62
CA ASN A 589 4.59 -34.84 14.61
C ASN A 589 4.59 -33.84 13.41
N LYS A 590 3.81 -34.18 12.38
CA LYS A 590 3.71 -33.36 11.16
C LYS A 590 2.85 -32.10 11.31
N ASP A 591 2.09 -31.98 12.38
CA ASP A 591 1.32 -30.77 12.66
C ASP A 591 2.19 -29.73 13.35
N ILE A 592 3.06 -29.07 12.58
CA ILE A 592 4.01 -28.06 13.06
C ILE A 592 3.27 -26.89 13.71
N ALA A 593 2.07 -26.56 13.25
CA ALA A 593 1.29 -25.44 13.79
C ALA A 593 0.87 -25.67 15.25
N SER A 594 0.73 -26.92 15.69
CA SER A 594 0.42 -27.29 17.08
C SER A 594 1.53 -26.95 18.07
N GLU A 595 2.75 -26.68 17.60
CA GLU A 595 3.87 -26.21 18.44
C GLU A 595 3.72 -24.77 18.91
N ILE A 596 2.72 -24.03 18.42
CA ILE A 596 2.48 -22.65 18.81
C ILE A 596 1.11 -22.54 19.48
N MET A 597 1.09 -21.92 20.65
CA MET A 597 -0.16 -21.57 21.33
C MET A 597 -0.24 -20.08 21.62
N MET A 598 -1.47 -19.55 21.71
CA MET A 598 -1.68 -18.18 22.17
C MET A 598 -1.52 -18.13 23.69
N GLU A 599 -0.77 -17.16 24.16
CA GLU A 599 -0.64 -16.85 25.59
C GLU A 599 -1.61 -15.71 25.95
N ASN A 600 -2.42 -15.95 26.99
CA ASN A 600 -3.30 -14.91 27.53
C ASN A 600 -2.54 -14.10 28.56
N GLU A 601 -1.91 -13.03 28.12
CA GLU A 601 -1.44 -12.00 29.06
C GLU A 601 -2.50 -10.90 29.18
N ARG A 602 -3.10 -10.84 30.36
CA ARG A 602 -3.95 -9.72 30.77
C ARG A 602 -3.06 -8.63 31.32
N GLU A 603 -2.75 -7.65 30.53
CA GLU A 603 -2.07 -6.46 31.02
C GLU A 603 -3.01 -5.27 30.94
N TRP A 604 -3.38 -4.68 32.08
CA TRP A 604 -4.23 -3.49 32.19
C TRP A 604 -5.62 -3.61 31.50
N GLY A 605 -6.19 -4.81 31.50
CA GLY A 605 -7.51 -5.05 30.91
C GLY A 605 -7.54 -5.16 29.39
N ASN A 606 -6.43 -5.03 28.71
CA ASN A 606 -6.30 -5.20 27.26
C ASN A 606 -5.77 -6.60 26.94
N TRP A 607 -6.46 -7.30 26.06
CA TRP A 607 -5.99 -8.56 25.51
C TRP A 607 -4.94 -8.27 24.43
N ARG A 608 -3.76 -8.90 24.56
CA ARG A 608 -2.69 -8.82 23.56
C ARG A 608 -2.54 -10.17 22.88
N TYR A 609 -2.26 -10.13 21.58
CA TYR A 609 -2.00 -11.31 20.77
C TYR A 609 -0.54 -11.76 20.96
N PHE A 610 -0.23 -12.35 22.11
CA PHE A 610 1.03 -13.02 22.36
C PHE A 610 0.91 -14.50 22.13
N PHE A 611 1.97 -15.09 21.59
CA PHE A 611 2.06 -16.50 21.31
C PHE A 611 3.34 -17.05 21.90
N LYS A 612 3.39 -18.34 22.16
CA LYS A 612 4.60 -19.04 22.58
C LYS A 612 4.68 -20.42 21.99
N THR A 613 5.91 -20.93 21.89
CA THR A 613 6.12 -22.33 21.56
C THR A 613 5.73 -23.21 22.74
N VAL A 614 5.19 -24.38 22.45
CA VAL A 614 5.04 -25.50 23.38
C VAL A 614 6.14 -26.52 23.08
N ASN A 615 6.49 -27.40 24.04
CA ASN A 615 7.46 -28.49 23.86
C ASN A 615 8.87 -28.06 23.41
N GLN A 616 9.19 -26.77 23.47
CA GLN A 616 10.52 -26.22 23.17
C GLN A 616 11.26 -25.81 24.45
N ASN A 617 12.57 -25.99 24.46
CA ASN A 617 13.43 -25.54 25.56
C ASN A 617 14.67 -24.85 24.97
N PRO A 618 14.83 -23.52 25.19
CA PRO A 618 13.90 -22.63 25.87
C PRO A 618 12.61 -22.38 25.08
N VAL A 619 11.55 -22.00 25.78
CA VAL A 619 10.31 -21.50 25.18
C VAL A 619 10.60 -20.21 24.40
N ILE A 620 10.04 -20.09 23.21
CA ILE A 620 10.16 -18.90 22.38
C ILE A 620 8.82 -18.15 22.44
N GLN A 621 8.85 -16.88 22.82
CA GLN A 621 7.70 -16.00 22.71
C GLN A 621 7.59 -15.48 21.27
N LEU A 622 6.37 -15.41 20.71
CA LEU A 622 6.14 -14.85 19.39
C LEU A 622 5.13 -13.70 19.47
N ARG A 623 5.29 -12.78 18.56
CA ARG A 623 4.38 -11.64 18.36
C ARG A 623 4.08 -11.48 16.88
N ARG A 624 2.99 -10.77 16.58
CA ARG A 624 2.75 -10.37 15.19
C ARG A 624 3.88 -9.44 14.76
N ILE A 625 4.42 -9.63 13.57
CA ILE A 625 5.57 -8.86 13.08
C ILE A 625 5.33 -7.34 13.12
N ARG A 626 4.08 -6.91 12.96
CA ARG A 626 3.71 -5.48 13.05
C ARG A 626 3.77 -4.91 14.48
N ASP A 627 3.76 -5.75 15.51
CA ASP A 627 3.81 -5.34 16.91
C ASP A 627 5.24 -5.34 17.48
N ILE A 628 6.23 -5.74 16.70
CA ILE A 628 7.65 -5.73 17.08
C ILE A 628 8.24 -4.34 16.84
N GLY A 629 8.87 -3.77 17.87
CA GLY A 629 9.59 -2.50 17.83
C GLY A 629 11.08 -2.68 17.57
N TYR A 630 11.88 -2.75 18.66
CA TYR A 630 13.35 -2.89 18.61
C TYR A 630 13.85 -4.30 18.95
N GLU A 631 12.95 -5.20 19.31
CA GLU A 631 13.33 -6.54 19.70
C GLU A 631 13.95 -7.30 18.51
N PRO A 632 15.05 -8.04 18.74
CA PRO A 632 15.54 -8.99 17.74
C PRO A 632 14.57 -10.15 17.60
N TYR A 633 14.43 -10.64 16.37
CA TYR A 633 13.42 -11.65 16.08
C TYR A 633 13.84 -12.66 15.02
N GLN A 634 13.02 -13.69 14.87
CA GLN A 634 13.10 -14.72 13.82
C GLN A 634 11.72 -14.96 13.23
N ILE A 635 11.60 -14.90 11.89
CA ILE A 635 10.38 -15.22 11.16
C ILE A 635 10.38 -16.67 10.71
N TYR A 636 11.48 -17.13 10.11
CA TYR A 636 11.61 -18.45 9.53
C TYR A 636 12.32 -19.41 10.48
N PHE A 637 11.65 -20.50 10.81
CA PHE A 637 12.16 -21.54 11.69
C PHE A 637 12.53 -22.78 10.89
N LYS A 638 13.73 -23.29 11.11
CA LYS A 638 14.11 -24.61 10.60
C LYS A 638 13.55 -25.68 11.53
N VAL A 639 12.77 -26.59 10.96
CA VAL A 639 12.13 -27.70 11.66
C VAL A 639 13.06 -28.89 11.71
N LYS A 640 13.10 -29.54 12.86
CA LYS A 640 13.77 -30.84 13.08
C LYS A 640 12.80 -31.80 13.74
N TYR A 641 12.59 -32.94 13.15
CA TYR A 641 11.81 -34.00 13.74
C TYR A 641 12.63 -34.74 14.80
N LYS A 642 12.02 -35.01 15.98
CA LYS A 642 12.59 -35.81 17.06
C LYS A 642 12.54 -37.26 16.78
#